data_0ebee7ced1b975eddaf1ef1a6a414e81
#
_entry.id   0ebee7ced1b975eddaf1ef1a6a414e81
#
_cell.length_a   1.000
_cell.length_b   1.000
_cell.length_c   1.000
_cell.angle_alpha   90.00
_cell.angle_beta   90.00
_cell.angle_gamma   90.00
#
_symmetry.space_group_name_H-M   'P 1'
#
loop_
_entity.id
_entity.type
_entity.pdbx_description
1 polymer ?
#
loop_
_entity_poly.entity_id
_entity_poly.type
_entity_poly.pdbx_seq_one_letter_code
_entity_poly.pdbx_strand_id
1 'polypeptide(L)'
;MHPTPQSALIARRFLKSSQAAFLLLLASALSLAAQRDPVLKQIDLPHRYYYREMYLPQLTTGPSSAAWTPDSHSLIYSMGGTLWQQSLDSDRAEQLTAGPGYDYQPDCSADGRWIVYATYLHDAMELWALDVQSHQSHPLTSSGAVNVDPRISPDGNRLAFVSTSYKGRFHIFVGDFSNGQLTNIHRITGETQSSLPRFYYSQFDHEISPAWSSDSQDLIFISNHDHVYGTGGIWRVKAEPGANAHEIHYEETSWKTRPELSPDGRRIVYASYLGNQWHQLWLMPVSGGDSFPISYGDYDNINPRWSPDGTHIAFISNRTGNTSLWVQQVIGGAQHPIIAKDRRYLKPMASLGITVLDPFGKPTPARISVTGEDSRAYAPRDVWMHAEDNFVRSERPFESHYFHSKGRSDLSVPAGRVEIEVTKGFEYAIAKQTVYCGPVTQVVIHLKPLQIPRAAKQRLASADLHVHMNYGGAYRNTPSHLIGDAAAENLFLVANLIVNKERRIPDIEYFRADRDPSFTREPWLLHGQEFHTTYWGHLALLNLTRSFLLPDYTAYANTAAASLFPSNATIDDLAHQQHALVGYAHPFDIEVDPYADATLRHSEPLDEALELPVDAALGKIDYIEALGFSDHRDTAAIWYRLLNCGFRLPAAAGSDTMADYASLRGPVGLTRVYAGIPKGASSPQPLLDGLKRGRTFATNGPLLGFTLDRKAMGDELALPAGTNTVSLTAWLRSFVPVDHFELVCNGKIVRELKLNPDHQSSDIRESLPISQTGWCLLRASSDKAEHPVLDDYVYATTSPIYIKVAGSAPRHDEDAAFFIAWIDRLASAVKANTDWNSPAEKSSVLQLLERAREVYRGLQR
;
A
#
# COMPACT_ATOMS: atom_id res chain seq x y z
N MET A 1 -10.67 55.69 56.49
CA MET A 1 -10.09 56.07 55.25
C MET A 1 -10.70 55.17 54.16
N HIS A 2 -11.59 55.76 53.34
CA HIS A 2 -12.21 55.00 52.23
C HIS A 2 -11.23 54.91 51.04
N PRO A 3 -11.07 53.72 50.37
CA PRO A 3 -10.23 53.64 49.16
C PRO A 3 -10.91 54.33 47.98
N THR A 4 -10.11 55.02 47.19
CA THR A 4 -10.55 55.80 46.02
C THR A 4 -11.07 54.93 44.89
N PRO A 5 -11.98 55.41 44.00
CA PRO A 5 -12.59 54.62 42.93
C PRO A 5 -11.64 54.06 41.88
N GLN A 6 -10.42 54.54 41.79
CA GLN A 6 -9.43 54.08 40.81
C GLN A 6 -8.81 52.68 41.14
N SER A 7 -8.68 52.33 42.43
CA SER A 7 -8.15 51.04 42.84
C SER A 7 -9.11 49.88 42.57
N ALA A 8 -10.41 50.12 42.58
CA ALA A 8 -11.44 49.11 42.27
C ALA A 8 -11.54 48.80 40.75
N LEU A 9 -11.20 49.77 39.89
CA LEU A 9 -11.20 49.58 38.43
C LEU A 9 -10.01 48.78 37.92
N ILE A 10 -8.85 48.96 38.53
CA ILE A 10 -7.61 48.23 38.19
C ILE A 10 -7.72 46.77 38.66
N ALA A 11 -8.28 46.52 39.86
CA ALA A 11 -8.51 45.13 40.36
C ALA A 11 -9.51 44.36 39.49
N ARG A 12 -10.55 45.00 39.00
CA ARG A 12 -11.55 44.36 38.08
C ARG A 12 -10.98 44.10 36.67
N ARG A 13 -10.04 44.90 36.17
CA ARG A 13 -9.36 44.63 34.89
C ARG A 13 -8.36 43.50 35.02
N PHE A 14 -7.61 43.38 36.09
CA PHE A 14 -6.71 42.26 36.35
C PHE A 14 -7.47 40.94 36.57
N LEU A 15 -8.63 40.90 37.27
CA LEU A 15 -9.42 39.70 37.42
C LEU A 15 -10.08 39.26 36.09
N LYS A 16 -10.51 40.16 35.23
CA LYS A 16 -11.07 39.82 33.91
C LYS A 16 -10.00 39.35 32.93
N SER A 17 -8.80 39.91 32.97
CA SER A 17 -7.70 39.44 32.12
C SER A 17 -7.15 38.05 32.55
N SER A 18 -7.09 37.80 33.87
CA SER A 18 -6.68 36.48 34.37
C SER A 18 -7.76 35.39 34.15
N GLN A 19 -9.05 35.75 34.22
CA GLN A 19 -10.12 34.81 33.87
C GLN A 19 -10.17 34.51 32.34
N ALA A 20 -9.93 35.54 31.50
CA ALA A 20 -9.83 35.33 30.05
C ALA A 20 -8.59 34.51 29.64
N ALA A 21 -7.46 34.77 30.30
CA ALA A 21 -6.22 33.97 30.10
C ALA A 21 -6.39 32.52 30.60
N PHE A 22 -7.09 32.31 31.72
CA PHE A 22 -7.37 30.98 32.24
C PHE A 22 -8.39 30.20 31.36
N LEU A 23 -9.39 30.87 30.81
CA LEU A 23 -10.34 30.29 29.86
C LEU A 23 -9.67 29.99 28.51
N LEU A 24 -8.74 30.82 28.04
CA LEU A 24 -7.95 30.52 26.84
C LEU A 24 -6.96 29.39 27.07
N LEU A 25 -6.36 29.27 28.25
CA LEU A 25 -5.51 28.13 28.63
C LEU A 25 -6.35 26.83 28.80
N LEU A 26 -7.56 26.90 29.36
CA LEU A 26 -8.48 25.75 29.41
C LEU A 26 -8.99 25.36 28.02
N ALA A 27 -9.29 26.32 27.14
CA ALA A 27 -9.71 26.03 25.77
C ALA A 27 -8.57 25.45 24.94
N SER A 28 -7.34 25.91 25.13
CA SER A 28 -6.15 25.31 24.49
C SER A 28 -5.78 23.94 25.08
N ALA A 29 -5.99 23.72 26.38
CA ALA A 29 -5.81 22.41 27.01
C ALA A 29 -6.92 21.41 26.61
N LEU A 30 -8.14 21.89 26.38
CA LEU A 30 -9.24 21.05 25.87
C LEU A 30 -9.06 20.72 24.37
N SER A 31 -8.46 21.61 23.58
CA SER A 31 -8.13 21.29 22.19
C SER A 31 -6.93 20.37 22.06
N LEU A 32 -6.00 20.36 23.02
CA LEU A 32 -4.89 19.39 23.10
C LEU A 32 -5.34 18.01 23.64
N ALA A 33 -6.42 17.95 24.42
CA ALA A 33 -6.95 16.69 24.95
C ALA A 33 -7.92 15.97 23.99
N ALA A 34 -8.28 16.60 22.87
CA ALA A 34 -9.25 16.07 21.91
C ALA A 34 -8.62 15.54 20.61
N GLN A 35 -7.32 15.66 20.43
CA GLN A 35 -6.67 15.06 19.28
C GLN A 35 -6.35 13.59 19.58
N ARG A 36 -7.29 12.74 19.19
CA ARG A 36 -7.14 11.30 19.25
C ARG A 36 -5.98 10.89 18.34
N ASP A 37 -5.09 10.04 18.82
CA ASP A 37 -4.08 9.43 17.97
C ASP A 37 -4.78 8.68 16.83
N PRO A 38 -4.30 8.82 15.60
CA PRO A 38 -4.83 8.05 14.48
C PRO A 38 -4.85 6.57 14.80
N VAL A 39 -5.86 5.85 14.27
CA VAL A 39 -6.05 4.42 14.50
C VAL A 39 -4.77 3.62 14.27
N LEU A 40 -3.94 4.02 13.33
CA LEU A 40 -2.67 3.39 13.01
C LEU A 40 -1.63 3.43 14.12
N LYS A 41 -1.49 4.56 14.78
CA LYS A 41 -0.57 4.69 15.93
C LYS A 41 -1.03 3.87 17.13
N GLN A 42 -2.26 3.34 17.09
CA GLN A 42 -2.80 2.46 18.12
C GLN A 42 -2.52 0.98 17.83
N ILE A 43 -2.00 0.67 16.64
CA ILE A 43 -1.67 -0.68 16.21
C ILE A 43 -0.16 -0.80 16.11
N ASP A 44 0.42 -1.59 17.00
CA ASP A 44 1.86 -1.83 17.02
C ASP A 44 2.21 -2.94 16.02
N LEU A 45 2.28 -2.56 14.74
CA LEU A 45 2.64 -3.43 13.62
C LEU A 45 3.94 -2.96 12.96
N PRO A 46 4.80 -3.88 12.49
CA PRO A 46 6.05 -3.54 11.85
C PRO A 46 5.88 -2.86 10.48
N HIS A 47 4.84 -3.21 9.72
CA HIS A 47 4.56 -2.63 8.40
C HIS A 47 3.35 -1.71 8.46
N ARG A 48 3.54 -0.40 8.34
CA ARG A 48 2.48 0.63 8.34
C ARG A 48 1.44 0.42 7.24
N TYR A 49 1.80 -0.25 6.16
CA TYR A 49 1.05 -0.28 4.91
C TYR A 49 0.14 -1.50 4.75
N TYR A 50 0.43 -2.61 5.43
CA TYR A 50 -0.33 -3.86 5.25
C TYR A 50 -1.49 -4.07 6.21
N TYR A 51 -1.54 -3.33 7.33
CA TYR A 51 -2.51 -3.60 8.40
C TYR A 51 -3.96 -3.40 7.97
N ARG A 52 -4.28 -2.43 7.11
CA ARG A 52 -5.67 -2.22 6.68
C ARG A 52 -6.15 -3.39 5.84
N GLU A 53 -5.40 -3.79 4.81
CA GLU A 53 -5.74 -4.94 3.99
C GLU A 53 -5.81 -6.23 4.78
N MET A 54 -4.88 -6.44 5.69
CA MET A 54 -4.76 -7.67 6.45
C MET A 54 -5.77 -7.79 7.58
N TYR A 55 -6.00 -6.70 8.30
CA TYR A 55 -6.71 -6.75 9.58
C TYR A 55 -8.00 -5.94 9.59
N LEU A 56 -8.11 -4.90 8.77
CA LEU A 56 -9.26 -4.02 8.73
C LEU A 56 -10.11 -4.25 7.46
N PRO A 57 -11.43 -4.12 7.57
CA PRO A 57 -12.32 -4.25 6.42
C PRO A 57 -12.12 -3.12 5.42
N GLN A 58 -12.31 -3.42 4.14
CA GLN A 58 -12.08 -2.51 3.04
C GLN A 58 -13.35 -2.13 2.31
N LEU A 59 -13.33 -0.92 1.71
CA LEU A 59 -14.41 -0.42 0.89
C LEU A 59 -14.31 -0.97 -0.54
N THR A 60 -15.24 -1.82 -0.92
CA THR A 60 -15.42 -2.32 -2.29
C THR A 60 -16.82 -1.98 -2.80
N THR A 61 -17.00 -1.86 -4.11
CA THR A 61 -18.31 -1.64 -4.73
C THR A 61 -19.17 -2.91 -4.74
N GLY A 62 -18.53 -4.08 -4.65
CA GLY A 62 -19.17 -5.37 -4.46
C GLY A 62 -19.31 -5.76 -2.97
N PRO A 63 -19.97 -6.89 -2.68
CA PRO A 63 -20.03 -7.46 -1.34
C PRO A 63 -18.66 -7.83 -0.77
N SER A 64 -18.39 -7.53 0.51
CA SER A 64 -17.09 -7.79 1.16
C SER A 64 -17.17 -8.74 2.36
N SER A 65 -18.34 -8.87 2.98
CA SER A 65 -18.59 -9.76 4.12
C SER A 65 -20.09 -10.06 4.21
N ALA A 66 -20.47 -11.20 4.80
CA ALA A 66 -21.86 -11.60 4.89
C ALA A 66 -22.18 -12.31 6.21
N ALA A 67 -23.46 -12.28 6.61
CA ALA A 67 -24.07 -13.07 7.65
C ALA A 67 -25.41 -13.63 7.16
N TRP A 68 -25.84 -14.74 7.74
CA TRP A 68 -27.16 -15.32 7.47
C TRP A 68 -28.21 -14.74 8.41
N THR A 69 -29.45 -14.62 7.91
CA THR A 69 -30.62 -14.50 8.79
C THR A 69 -30.89 -15.85 9.45
N PRO A 70 -31.51 -15.86 10.68
CA PRO A 70 -31.71 -17.12 11.41
C PRO A 70 -32.52 -18.18 10.68
N ASP A 71 -33.39 -17.78 9.76
CA ASP A 71 -34.22 -18.65 8.94
C ASP A 71 -33.50 -19.30 7.76
N SER A 72 -32.19 -18.98 7.56
CA SER A 72 -31.36 -19.47 6.43
C SER A 72 -31.89 -19.06 5.02
N HIS A 73 -32.79 -18.08 4.92
CA HIS A 73 -33.39 -17.69 3.64
C HIS A 73 -32.88 -16.37 3.07
N SER A 74 -32.21 -15.56 3.89
CA SER A 74 -31.64 -14.28 3.46
C SER A 74 -30.21 -14.08 3.94
N LEU A 75 -29.51 -13.20 3.26
CA LEU A 75 -28.15 -12.76 3.63
C LEU A 75 -28.17 -11.29 3.98
N ILE A 76 -27.42 -10.93 5.02
CA ILE A 76 -27.06 -9.56 5.37
C ILE A 76 -25.61 -9.40 4.99
N TYR A 77 -25.26 -8.39 4.20
CA TYR A 77 -23.92 -8.22 3.70
C TYR A 77 -23.49 -6.76 3.57
N SER A 78 -22.20 -6.50 3.67
CA SER A 78 -21.61 -5.19 3.43
C SER A 78 -21.32 -5.01 1.94
N MET A 79 -21.78 -3.90 1.35
CA MET A 79 -21.53 -3.52 -0.03
C MET A 79 -21.52 -2.00 -0.19
N GLY A 80 -20.45 -1.44 -0.78
CA GLY A 80 -20.32 0.01 -0.93
C GLY A 80 -20.30 0.75 0.42
N GLY A 81 -19.81 0.09 1.48
CA GLY A 81 -19.72 0.65 2.83
C GLY A 81 -21.07 0.83 3.54
N THR A 82 -22.11 0.10 3.16
CA THR A 82 -23.39 0.01 3.87
C THR A 82 -23.83 -1.44 3.97
N LEU A 83 -24.72 -1.74 4.90
CA LEU A 83 -25.33 -3.05 5.05
C LEU A 83 -26.58 -3.17 4.17
N TRP A 84 -26.75 -4.36 3.60
CA TRP A 84 -27.85 -4.74 2.73
C TRP A 84 -28.43 -6.08 3.15
N GLN A 85 -29.71 -6.27 2.92
CA GLN A 85 -30.37 -7.57 3.07
C GLN A 85 -30.93 -8.03 1.72
N GLN A 86 -30.80 -9.32 1.43
CA GLN A 86 -31.32 -9.92 0.20
C GLN A 86 -31.71 -11.37 0.44
N SER A 87 -32.92 -11.75 -0.02
CA SER A 87 -33.34 -13.15 -0.04
C SER A 87 -32.59 -13.93 -1.13
N LEU A 88 -32.34 -15.21 -0.89
CA LEU A 88 -31.69 -16.11 -1.86
C LEU A 88 -32.47 -16.23 -3.19
N ASP A 89 -33.79 -16.12 -3.12
CA ASP A 89 -34.69 -16.27 -4.27
C ASP A 89 -35.01 -14.95 -4.99
N SER A 90 -34.33 -13.85 -4.62
CA SER A 90 -34.61 -12.50 -5.14
C SER A 90 -33.33 -11.82 -5.63
N ASP A 91 -33.42 -11.05 -6.69
CA ASP A 91 -32.37 -10.13 -7.14
C ASP A 91 -32.55 -8.70 -6.60
N ARG A 92 -33.48 -8.50 -5.64
CA ARG A 92 -33.70 -7.25 -4.92
C ARG A 92 -32.94 -7.26 -3.61
N ALA A 93 -32.10 -6.23 -3.41
CA ALA A 93 -31.43 -5.93 -2.15
C ALA A 93 -32.02 -4.68 -1.50
N GLU A 94 -32.26 -4.73 -0.20
CA GLU A 94 -32.75 -3.62 0.61
C GLU A 94 -31.63 -3.09 1.50
N GLN A 95 -31.39 -1.78 1.45
CA GLN A 95 -30.36 -1.12 2.27
C GLN A 95 -30.83 -1.06 3.72
N LEU A 96 -29.97 -1.46 4.65
CA LEU A 96 -30.25 -1.47 6.09
C LEU A 96 -29.64 -0.26 6.81
N THR A 97 -28.48 0.23 6.32
CA THR A 97 -27.77 1.35 6.94
C THR A 97 -27.45 2.44 5.90
N ALA A 98 -27.49 3.71 6.31
CA ALA A 98 -27.18 4.87 5.48
C ALA A 98 -26.60 6.01 6.33
N GLY A 99 -25.84 5.65 7.34
CA GLY A 99 -25.09 6.57 8.22
C GLY A 99 -23.91 7.23 7.52
N PRO A 100 -23.23 8.16 8.19
CA PRO A 100 -22.07 8.86 7.64
C PRO A 100 -20.81 7.98 7.56
N GLY A 101 -20.77 6.86 8.30
CA GLY A 101 -19.64 5.90 8.31
C GLY A 101 -19.71 4.85 7.22
N TYR A 102 -18.70 4.01 7.19
CA TYR A 102 -18.65 2.81 6.35
C TYR A 102 -18.85 1.58 7.22
N ASP A 103 -19.86 0.77 6.89
CA ASP A 103 -20.34 -0.35 7.71
C ASP A 103 -19.92 -1.69 7.12
N TYR A 104 -19.34 -2.56 7.97
CA TYR A 104 -18.70 -3.80 7.58
C TYR A 104 -19.02 -4.95 8.54
N GLN A 105 -18.72 -6.19 8.12
CA GLN A 105 -18.65 -7.39 8.95
C GLN A 105 -19.92 -7.61 9.80
N PRO A 106 -21.11 -7.69 9.16
CA PRO A 106 -22.33 -7.92 9.91
C PRO A 106 -22.35 -9.30 10.55
N ASP A 107 -23.01 -9.40 11.69
CA ASP A 107 -23.47 -10.65 12.29
C ASP A 107 -24.89 -10.50 12.82
N CYS A 108 -25.70 -11.59 12.81
CA CYS A 108 -27.11 -11.54 13.14
C CYS A 108 -27.41 -12.34 14.40
N SER A 109 -28.22 -11.79 15.32
CA SER A 109 -28.67 -12.52 16.50
C SER A 109 -29.62 -13.68 16.13
N ALA A 110 -29.62 -14.73 16.96
CA ALA A 110 -30.42 -15.94 16.70
C ALA A 110 -31.95 -15.67 16.64
N ASP A 111 -32.41 -14.60 17.29
CA ASP A 111 -33.81 -14.15 17.23
C ASP A 111 -34.11 -13.23 16.02
N GLY A 112 -33.08 -12.88 15.21
CA GLY A 112 -33.18 -12.00 14.05
C GLY A 112 -33.41 -10.54 14.36
N ARG A 113 -33.43 -10.12 15.63
CA ARG A 113 -33.73 -8.76 16.04
C ARG A 113 -32.54 -7.81 15.88
N TRP A 114 -31.34 -8.28 16.16
CA TRP A 114 -30.15 -7.46 16.20
C TRP A 114 -29.16 -7.83 15.09
N ILE A 115 -28.62 -6.82 14.42
CA ILE A 115 -27.46 -6.94 13.55
C ILE A 115 -26.32 -6.16 14.21
N VAL A 116 -25.22 -6.84 14.55
CA VAL A 116 -24.00 -6.18 15.02
C VAL A 116 -23.03 -6.03 13.86
N TYR A 117 -22.25 -4.96 13.83
CA TYR A 117 -21.32 -4.67 12.73
C TYR A 117 -20.22 -3.72 13.16
N ALA A 118 -19.14 -3.67 12.39
CA ALA A 118 -18.08 -2.67 12.56
C ALA A 118 -18.37 -1.45 11.70
N THR A 119 -18.15 -0.24 12.24
CA THR A 119 -18.31 1.03 11.52
C THR A 119 -16.99 1.80 11.54
N TYR A 120 -16.50 2.23 10.38
CA TYR A 120 -15.44 3.20 10.27
C TYR A 120 -16.02 4.61 10.16
N LEU A 121 -15.74 5.45 11.13
CA LEU A 121 -16.22 6.82 11.20
C LEU A 121 -15.27 7.69 12.01
N HIS A 122 -14.86 8.85 11.48
CA HIS A 122 -13.97 9.81 12.13
C HIS A 122 -12.69 9.19 12.68
N ASP A 123 -11.96 8.47 11.82
CA ASP A 123 -10.69 7.78 12.12
C ASP A 123 -10.81 6.75 13.26
N ALA A 124 -11.99 6.20 13.46
CA ALA A 124 -12.27 5.18 14.46
C ALA A 124 -13.02 3.99 13.86
N MET A 125 -12.68 2.79 14.33
CA MET A 125 -13.47 1.60 14.06
C MET A 125 -14.12 1.12 15.35
N GLU A 126 -15.44 1.19 15.39
CA GLU A 126 -16.23 0.84 16.57
C GLU A 126 -17.35 -0.14 16.19
N LEU A 127 -17.77 -0.95 17.15
CA LEU A 127 -18.90 -1.86 16.96
C LEU A 127 -20.23 -1.11 17.18
N TRP A 128 -21.18 -1.44 16.34
CA TRP A 128 -22.54 -0.89 16.39
C TRP A 128 -23.59 -2.02 16.39
N ALA A 129 -24.77 -1.73 16.90
CA ALA A 129 -25.94 -2.60 16.80
C ALA A 129 -27.07 -1.88 16.07
N LEU A 130 -27.69 -2.56 15.12
CA LEU A 130 -28.95 -2.16 14.46
C LEU A 130 -30.09 -3.00 14.99
N ASP A 131 -31.12 -2.36 15.54
CA ASP A 131 -32.42 -2.98 15.80
C ASP A 131 -33.21 -3.07 14.50
N VAL A 132 -33.43 -4.27 14.00
CA VAL A 132 -34.09 -4.53 12.72
C VAL A 132 -35.56 -4.05 12.73
N GLN A 133 -36.22 -4.02 13.89
CA GLN A 133 -37.63 -3.60 14.00
C GLN A 133 -37.76 -2.08 13.96
N SER A 134 -36.92 -1.36 14.68
CA SER A 134 -36.97 0.09 14.74
C SER A 134 -36.15 0.80 13.69
N HIS A 135 -35.27 0.08 12.99
CA HIS A 135 -34.25 0.62 12.07
C HIS A 135 -33.33 1.66 12.73
N GLN A 136 -33.09 1.55 14.04
CA GLN A 136 -32.18 2.43 14.77
C GLN A 136 -30.85 1.74 15.06
N SER A 137 -29.77 2.45 14.78
CA SER A 137 -28.39 1.98 15.08
C SER A 137 -27.83 2.78 16.25
N HIS A 138 -27.05 2.11 17.09
CA HIS A 138 -26.31 2.76 18.19
C HIS A 138 -24.94 2.07 18.42
N PRO A 139 -23.94 2.79 18.94
CA PRO A 139 -22.63 2.22 19.19
C PRO A 139 -22.65 1.24 20.37
N LEU A 140 -21.93 0.13 20.22
CA LEU A 140 -21.65 -0.85 21.30
C LEU A 140 -20.32 -0.57 21.97
N THR A 141 -19.38 0.01 21.24
CA THR A 141 -18.04 0.39 21.73
C THR A 141 -17.76 1.86 21.39
N SER A 142 -16.94 2.50 22.21
CA SER A 142 -16.46 3.87 22.02
C SER A 142 -15.08 4.02 22.66
N SER A 143 -14.27 2.98 22.59
CA SER A 143 -12.99 2.90 23.28
C SER A 143 -11.88 3.71 22.63
N GLY A 144 -12.04 4.05 21.36
CA GLY A 144 -11.00 4.66 20.59
C GLY A 144 -10.00 3.68 20.00
N ALA A 145 -10.12 2.40 20.36
CA ALA A 145 -9.37 1.32 19.75
C ALA A 145 -9.97 0.89 18.41
N VAL A 146 -9.29 0.03 17.67
CA VAL A 146 -9.89 -0.69 16.56
C VAL A 146 -10.73 -1.82 17.12
N ASN A 147 -12.03 -1.85 16.82
CA ASN A 147 -12.95 -2.91 17.21
C ASN A 147 -13.61 -3.45 15.95
N VAL A 148 -13.37 -4.73 15.64
CA VAL A 148 -13.78 -5.38 14.38
C VAL A 148 -14.17 -6.84 14.60
N ASP A 149 -14.64 -7.52 13.55
CA ASP A 149 -15.01 -8.94 13.53
C ASP A 149 -16.01 -9.34 14.65
N PRO A 150 -17.13 -8.62 14.82
CA PRO A 150 -18.10 -9.00 15.83
C PRO A 150 -18.78 -10.34 15.50
N ARG A 151 -18.98 -11.18 16.55
CA ARG A 151 -19.63 -12.49 16.47
C ARG A 151 -20.53 -12.70 17.67
N ILE A 152 -21.85 -12.77 17.44
CA ILE A 152 -22.82 -13.13 18.49
C ILE A 152 -22.73 -14.61 18.76
N SER A 153 -22.74 -15.00 20.03
CA SER A 153 -22.77 -16.41 20.40
C SER A 153 -24.08 -17.09 19.96
N PRO A 154 -24.08 -18.39 19.63
CA PRO A 154 -25.29 -19.10 19.21
C PRO A 154 -26.46 -19.02 20.20
N ASP A 155 -26.19 -18.91 21.49
CA ASP A 155 -27.21 -18.70 22.54
C ASP A 155 -27.70 -17.24 22.65
N GLY A 156 -27.09 -16.31 21.89
CA GLY A 156 -27.46 -14.91 21.81
C GLY A 156 -27.05 -14.03 23.01
N ASN A 157 -26.33 -14.58 23.99
CA ASN A 157 -26.04 -13.92 25.26
C ASN A 157 -24.68 -13.23 25.31
N ARG A 158 -23.78 -13.50 24.37
CA ARG A 158 -22.43 -12.93 24.35
C ARG A 158 -22.05 -12.45 22.96
N LEU A 159 -21.12 -11.50 22.92
CA LEU A 159 -20.49 -10.98 21.70
C LEU A 159 -18.98 -11.15 21.82
N ALA A 160 -18.38 -11.90 20.90
CA ALA A 160 -16.94 -11.93 20.70
C ALA A 160 -16.56 -10.91 19.61
N PHE A 161 -15.38 -10.30 19.74
CA PHE A 161 -14.85 -9.36 18.75
C PHE A 161 -13.33 -9.21 18.90
N VAL A 162 -12.71 -8.63 17.90
CA VAL A 162 -11.28 -8.29 17.92
C VAL A 162 -11.12 -6.83 18.32
N SER A 163 -10.19 -6.55 19.23
CA SER A 163 -9.90 -5.19 19.68
C SER A 163 -8.42 -4.95 19.91
N THR A 164 -7.97 -3.70 19.61
CA THR A 164 -6.62 -3.23 19.91
C THR A 164 -6.53 -2.47 21.24
N SER A 165 -7.59 -2.50 22.08
CA SER A 165 -7.64 -1.78 23.37
C SER A 165 -6.57 -2.23 24.38
N TYR A 166 -6.00 -3.42 24.20
CA TYR A 166 -4.90 -3.91 25.00
C TYR A 166 -3.57 -3.84 24.23
N LYS A 167 -2.65 -3.00 24.68
CA LYS A 167 -1.29 -2.81 24.12
C LYS A 167 -1.25 -2.45 22.62
N GLY A 168 -2.32 -1.90 22.04
CA GLY A 168 -2.39 -1.57 20.62
C GLY A 168 -2.36 -2.78 19.68
N ARG A 169 -2.65 -4.00 20.13
CA ARG A 169 -2.54 -5.26 19.38
C ARG A 169 -3.88 -5.94 19.23
N PHE A 170 -4.04 -6.73 18.19
CA PHE A 170 -5.28 -7.47 17.92
C PHE A 170 -5.40 -8.66 18.86
N HIS A 171 -6.37 -8.58 19.76
CA HIS A 171 -6.75 -9.63 20.69
C HIS A 171 -8.25 -9.85 20.69
N ILE A 172 -8.68 -11.05 21.12
CA ILE A 172 -10.09 -11.39 21.21
C ILE A 172 -10.64 -10.96 22.56
N PHE A 173 -11.77 -10.29 22.51
CA PHE A 173 -12.58 -9.88 23.65
C PHE A 173 -13.96 -10.51 23.56
N VAL A 174 -14.57 -10.73 24.73
CA VAL A 174 -15.96 -11.20 24.86
C VAL A 174 -16.67 -10.33 25.89
N GLY A 175 -17.89 -9.95 25.59
CA GLY A 175 -18.76 -9.26 26.54
C GLY A 175 -20.16 -9.87 26.56
N ASP A 176 -20.93 -9.56 27.62
CA ASP A 176 -22.35 -9.93 27.71
C ASP A 176 -23.16 -9.10 26.72
N PHE A 177 -23.96 -9.75 25.90
CA PHE A 177 -24.83 -9.10 24.92
C PHE A 177 -26.29 -9.35 25.25
N SER A 178 -27.05 -8.29 25.49
CA SER A 178 -28.44 -8.37 25.79
C SER A 178 -29.18 -7.11 25.33
N ASN A 179 -30.32 -7.27 24.66
CA ASN A 179 -31.17 -6.15 24.20
C ASN A 179 -30.36 -5.10 23.41
N GLY A 180 -29.41 -5.55 22.58
CA GLY A 180 -28.57 -4.64 21.80
C GLY A 180 -27.54 -3.87 22.61
N GLN A 181 -27.24 -4.26 23.83
CA GLN A 181 -26.21 -3.65 24.68
C GLN A 181 -25.07 -4.62 24.94
N LEU A 182 -23.85 -4.09 24.97
CA LEU A 182 -22.63 -4.83 25.28
C LEU A 182 -22.09 -4.36 26.62
N THR A 183 -21.94 -5.30 27.57
CA THR A 183 -21.47 -5.03 28.93
C THR A 183 -20.45 -6.06 29.36
N ASN A 184 -19.78 -5.87 30.51
CA ASN A 184 -18.87 -6.84 31.10
C ASN A 184 -17.81 -7.37 30.12
N ILE A 185 -17.15 -6.47 29.38
CA ILE A 185 -16.17 -6.83 28.35
C ILE A 185 -14.90 -7.34 29.02
N HIS A 186 -14.46 -8.52 28.60
CA HIS A 186 -13.22 -9.17 29.07
C HIS A 186 -12.33 -9.53 27.88
N ARG A 187 -11.03 -9.40 28.05
CA ARG A 187 -10.05 -9.92 27.12
C ARG A 187 -9.89 -11.43 27.33
N ILE A 188 -9.87 -12.21 26.24
CA ILE A 188 -9.77 -13.67 26.26
C ILE A 188 -8.36 -14.13 25.89
N THR A 189 -7.67 -13.46 24.97
CA THR A 189 -6.37 -13.84 24.44
C THR A 189 -5.28 -12.79 24.74
N GLY A 190 -4.01 -13.07 24.41
CA GLY A 190 -2.88 -12.15 24.58
C GLY A 190 -2.26 -12.19 25.99
N GLU A 191 -2.44 -13.27 26.77
CA GLU A 191 -1.75 -13.46 28.06
C GLU A 191 -0.26 -13.76 27.85
N THR A 192 0.06 -14.55 26.83
CA THR A 192 1.42 -14.94 26.48
C THR A 192 1.85 -14.25 25.19
N GLN A 193 3.15 -14.07 25.02
CA GLN A 193 3.78 -13.50 23.84
C GLN A 193 4.89 -14.46 23.40
N SER A 194 4.94 -14.78 22.11
CA SER A 194 6.06 -15.54 21.55
C SER A 194 7.34 -14.75 21.65
N SER A 195 8.45 -15.44 21.86
CA SER A 195 9.80 -14.87 21.82
C SER A 195 10.50 -15.04 20.47
N LEU A 196 9.79 -15.54 19.47
CA LEU A 196 10.34 -15.82 18.15
C LEU A 196 10.61 -14.53 17.35
N PRO A 197 11.73 -14.45 16.65
CA PRO A 197 11.93 -13.39 15.66
C PRO A 197 10.95 -13.62 14.50
N ARG A 198 10.30 -12.54 14.05
CA ARG A 198 9.43 -12.54 12.88
C ARG A 198 9.90 -11.51 11.88
N PHE A 199 9.75 -11.83 10.61
CA PHE A 199 10.19 -10.97 9.51
C PHE A 199 9.04 -10.19 8.89
N TYR A 200 7.82 -10.77 8.87
CA TYR A 200 6.66 -10.21 8.23
C TYR A 200 5.45 -10.19 9.16
N TYR A 201 4.48 -9.34 8.83
CA TYR A 201 3.17 -9.14 9.44
C TYR A 201 3.22 -8.43 10.79
N SER A 202 3.80 -8.99 11.81
CA SER A 202 3.94 -8.37 13.12
C SER A 202 5.04 -9.07 13.90
N GLN A 203 5.88 -8.32 14.58
CA GLN A 203 6.82 -8.86 15.58
C GLN A 203 6.09 -9.39 16.83
N PHE A 204 4.79 -9.09 16.97
CA PHE A 204 3.96 -9.50 18.09
C PHE A 204 2.95 -10.56 17.67
N ASP A 205 2.48 -11.32 18.64
CA ASP A 205 1.34 -12.23 18.46
C ASP A 205 0.08 -11.40 18.24
N HIS A 206 -0.79 -11.88 17.37
CA HIS A 206 -2.13 -11.35 17.15
C HIS A 206 -3.14 -12.47 17.12
N GLU A 207 -4.37 -12.15 17.48
CA GLU A 207 -5.50 -13.06 17.43
C GLU A 207 -6.67 -12.37 16.73
N ILE A 208 -7.13 -12.98 15.64
CA ILE A 208 -8.14 -12.40 14.73
C ILE A 208 -9.20 -13.43 14.35
N SER A 209 -10.28 -12.96 13.74
CA SER A 209 -11.33 -13.79 13.13
C SER A 209 -11.95 -14.82 14.07
N PRO A 210 -12.51 -14.38 15.22
CA PRO A 210 -13.16 -15.30 16.17
C PRO A 210 -14.43 -15.92 15.58
N ALA A 211 -14.68 -17.18 15.91
CA ALA A 211 -15.95 -17.85 15.67
C ALA A 211 -16.34 -18.74 16.86
N TRP A 212 -17.63 -18.79 17.20
CA TRP A 212 -18.13 -19.52 18.35
C TRP A 212 -18.29 -21.02 18.06
N SER A 213 -18.08 -21.84 19.09
CA SER A 213 -18.58 -23.20 19.10
C SER A 213 -20.12 -23.22 19.18
N SER A 214 -20.75 -24.28 18.66
CA SER A 214 -22.21 -24.41 18.62
C SER A 214 -22.88 -24.41 20.01
N ASP A 215 -22.14 -24.80 21.05
CA ASP A 215 -22.57 -24.75 22.46
C ASP A 215 -22.25 -23.43 23.15
N SER A 216 -21.73 -22.44 22.43
CA SER A 216 -21.34 -21.13 22.95
C SER A 216 -20.24 -21.15 24.02
N GLN A 217 -19.47 -22.24 24.21
CA GLN A 217 -18.47 -22.34 25.27
C GLN A 217 -17.06 -21.93 24.82
N ASP A 218 -16.72 -22.22 23.57
CA ASP A 218 -15.37 -22.03 23.06
C ASP A 218 -15.37 -21.08 21.85
N LEU A 219 -14.20 -20.50 21.59
CA LEU A 219 -13.90 -19.76 20.37
C LEU A 219 -12.82 -20.48 19.58
N ILE A 220 -12.96 -20.50 18.26
CA ILE A 220 -11.87 -20.73 17.34
C ILE A 220 -11.46 -19.40 16.72
N PHE A 221 -10.18 -19.26 16.40
CA PHE A 221 -9.61 -18.01 15.91
C PHE A 221 -8.29 -18.27 15.19
N ILE A 222 -7.75 -17.26 14.51
CA ILE A 222 -6.41 -17.30 13.91
C ILE A 222 -5.42 -16.65 14.85
N SER A 223 -4.26 -17.31 15.06
CA SER A 223 -3.11 -16.72 15.74
C SER A 223 -1.80 -17.18 15.14
N ASN A 224 -0.83 -16.27 15.12
CA ASN A 224 0.56 -16.53 14.75
C ASN A 224 1.43 -16.91 15.97
N HIS A 225 0.84 -17.18 17.12
CA HIS A 225 1.57 -17.60 18.33
C HIS A 225 2.47 -18.79 18.03
N ASP A 226 3.74 -18.70 18.44
CA ASP A 226 4.80 -19.69 18.19
C ASP A 226 5.10 -20.00 16.71
N HIS A 227 4.68 -19.13 15.79
CA HIS A 227 4.99 -19.22 14.35
C HIS A 227 5.82 -18.04 13.88
N VAL A 228 6.81 -18.32 13.01
CA VAL A 228 7.75 -17.32 12.47
C VAL A 228 7.13 -16.57 11.27
N TYR A 229 6.31 -17.26 10.48
CA TYR A 229 5.76 -16.77 9.22
C TYR A 229 4.24 -16.79 9.20
N GLY A 230 3.67 -15.95 8.32
CA GLY A 230 2.24 -15.87 8.09
C GLY A 230 1.45 -15.30 9.24
N THR A 231 0.15 -15.45 9.18
CA THR A 231 -0.79 -15.06 10.24
C THR A 231 -1.10 -16.18 11.22
N GLY A 232 -0.43 -17.33 11.04
CA GLY A 232 -0.50 -18.48 11.95
C GLY A 232 -1.57 -19.51 11.61
N GLY A 233 -1.85 -20.38 12.57
CA GLY A 233 -2.81 -21.47 12.46
C GLY A 233 -4.17 -21.16 13.06
N ILE A 234 -5.03 -22.19 13.06
CA ILE A 234 -6.35 -22.16 13.69
C ILE A 234 -6.20 -22.65 15.14
N TRP A 235 -6.62 -21.81 16.08
CA TRP A 235 -6.54 -22.03 17.52
C TRP A 235 -7.92 -22.15 18.15
N ARG A 236 -7.98 -22.77 19.33
CA ARG A 236 -9.18 -22.89 20.14
C ARG A 236 -8.91 -22.46 21.57
N VAL A 237 -9.87 -21.74 22.16
CA VAL A 237 -9.82 -21.29 23.56
C VAL A 237 -11.23 -21.33 24.16
N LYS A 238 -11.36 -21.59 25.47
CA LYS A 238 -12.61 -21.33 26.17
C LYS A 238 -12.90 -19.83 26.23
N ALA A 239 -14.14 -19.45 26.04
CA ALA A 239 -14.55 -18.05 26.07
C ALA A 239 -14.62 -17.48 27.51
N GLU A 240 -13.54 -17.70 28.28
CA GLU A 240 -13.39 -17.29 29.68
C GLU A 240 -12.02 -16.63 29.87
N PRO A 241 -11.90 -15.55 30.69
CA PRO A 241 -10.63 -14.91 30.98
C PRO A 241 -9.61 -15.86 31.56
N GLY A 242 -8.37 -15.83 31.09
CA GLY A 242 -7.27 -16.68 31.58
C GLY A 242 -7.32 -18.12 31.10
N ALA A 243 -8.20 -18.48 30.17
CA ALA A 243 -8.22 -19.79 29.56
C ALA A 243 -6.99 -20.01 28.68
N ASN A 244 -6.48 -21.26 28.66
CA ASN A 244 -5.35 -21.64 27.81
C ASN A 244 -5.84 -21.93 26.39
N ALA A 245 -5.29 -21.21 25.41
CA ALA A 245 -5.47 -21.50 24.00
C ALA A 245 -4.57 -22.66 23.55
N HIS A 246 -5.01 -23.43 22.55
CA HIS A 246 -4.19 -24.44 21.90
C HIS A 246 -4.47 -24.47 20.40
N GLU A 247 -3.45 -24.76 19.62
CA GLU A 247 -3.56 -24.90 18.17
C GLU A 247 -4.24 -26.22 17.81
N ILE A 248 -5.19 -26.18 16.89
CA ILE A 248 -5.90 -27.34 16.37
C ILE A 248 -5.51 -27.68 14.93
N HIS A 249 -4.97 -26.69 14.20
CA HIS A 249 -4.50 -26.87 12.84
C HIS A 249 -3.46 -25.83 12.49
N TYR A 250 -2.25 -26.27 12.16
CA TYR A 250 -1.21 -25.37 11.66
C TYR A 250 -1.34 -25.19 10.15
N GLU A 251 -1.30 -23.95 9.75
CA GLU A 251 -1.16 -23.54 8.36
C GLU A 251 -0.47 -22.17 8.32
N GLU A 252 0.47 -21.96 7.39
CA GLU A 252 0.95 -20.61 7.12
C GLU A 252 -0.14 -19.83 6.39
N THR A 253 -1.16 -19.47 7.16
CA THR A 253 -2.34 -18.85 6.58
C THR A 253 -2.12 -17.37 6.36
N SER A 254 -3.00 -16.83 5.54
CA SER A 254 -3.24 -15.40 5.49
C SER A 254 -4.40 -15.02 6.42
N TRP A 255 -4.54 -13.72 6.70
CA TRP A 255 -5.68 -13.10 7.35
C TRP A 255 -7.04 -13.44 6.71
N LYS A 256 -7.05 -14.04 5.52
CA LYS A 256 -8.25 -14.45 4.77
C LYS A 256 -8.81 -15.80 5.21
N THR A 257 -8.16 -16.52 6.10
CA THR A 257 -8.55 -17.89 6.52
C THR A 257 -9.94 -17.92 7.14
N ARG A 258 -10.28 -17.03 8.05
CA ARG A 258 -11.60 -16.82 8.66
C ARG A 258 -12.38 -18.10 8.91
N PRO A 259 -11.97 -18.91 9.91
CA PRO A 259 -12.60 -20.19 10.19
C PRO A 259 -14.00 -19.99 10.77
N GLU A 260 -14.93 -20.92 10.48
CA GLU A 260 -16.25 -20.93 11.07
C GLU A 260 -16.72 -22.38 11.33
N LEU A 261 -17.36 -22.62 12.49
CA LEU A 261 -17.89 -23.93 12.83
C LEU A 261 -19.26 -24.16 12.18
N SER A 262 -19.48 -25.40 11.74
CA SER A 262 -20.81 -25.84 11.31
C SER A 262 -21.80 -25.84 12.48
N PRO A 263 -23.11 -25.60 12.24
CA PRO A 263 -24.12 -25.59 13.30
C PRO A 263 -24.20 -26.87 14.11
N ASP A 264 -23.85 -28.02 13.50
CA ASP A 264 -23.78 -29.31 14.19
C ASP A 264 -22.51 -29.49 15.06
N GLY A 265 -21.62 -28.49 15.08
CA GLY A 265 -20.39 -28.47 15.89
C GLY A 265 -19.31 -29.48 15.46
N ARG A 266 -19.41 -30.11 14.29
CA ARG A 266 -18.51 -31.19 13.88
C ARG A 266 -17.44 -30.80 12.90
N ARG A 267 -17.61 -29.70 12.15
CA ARG A 267 -16.75 -29.32 11.03
C ARG A 267 -16.38 -27.85 11.14
N ILE A 268 -15.21 -27.51 10.63
CA ILE A 268 -14.76 -26.14 10.42
C ILE A 268 -14.64 -25.92 8.92
N VAL A 269 -15.24 -24.84 8.39
CA VAL A 269 -14.97 -24.32 7.08
C VAL A 269 -13.99 -23.15 7.21
N TYR A 270 -13.04 -23.04 6.31
CA TYR A 270 -12.06 -21.95 6.28
C TYR A 270 -11.55 -21.72 4.86
N ALA A 271 -10.88 -20.60 4.61
CA ALA A 271 -10.24 -20.32 3.33
C ALA A 271 -8.73 -20.56 3.42
N SER A 272 -8.19 -21.28 2.41
CA SER A 272 -6.76 -21.54 2.29
C SER A 272 -6.32 -21.59 0.85
N TYR A 273 -5.08 -21.15 0.57
CA TYR A 273 -4.42 -21.33 -0.72
C TYR A 273 -3.49 -22.55 -0.76
N LEU A 274 -3.50 -23.40 0.25
CA LEU A 274 -2.61 -24.55 0.37
C LEU A 274 -2.55 -25.38 -0.93
N GLY A 275 -1.36 -25.49 -1.51
CA GLY A 275 -1.14 -26.19 -2.78
C GLY A 275 -1.72 -25.50 -4.03
N ASN A 276 -2.22 -24.26 -3.90
CA ASN A 276 -2.81 -23.46 -4.99
C ASN A 276 -2.22 -22.05 -5.03
N GLN A 277 -2.55 -21.30 -6.09
CA GLN A 277 -2.18 -19.86 -6.18
C GLN A 277 -3.29 -18.96 -5.59
N TRP A 278 -4.50 -19.49 -5.39
CA TRP A 278 -5.70 -18.76 -4.97
C TRP A 278 -6.37 -19.43 -3.78
N HIS A 279 -6.98 -18.66 -2.90
CA HIS A 279 -7.71 -19.20 -1.75
C HIS A 279 -8.94 -20.00 -2.21
N GLN A 280 -9.12 -21.17 -1.62
CA GLN A 280 -10.28 -21.99 -1.80
C GLN A 280 -10.92 -22.31 -0.45
N LEU A 281 -12.20 -22.74 -0.46
CA LEU A 281 -12.87 -23.18 0.76
C LEU A 281 -12.45 -24.61 1.09
N TRP A 282 -12.12 -24.84 2.34
CA TRP A 282 -11.69 -26.12 2.87
C TRP A 282 -12.57 -26.54 4.04
N LEU A 283 -12.76 -27.84 4.23
CA LEU A 283 -13.41 -28.44 5.40
C LEU A 283 -12.43 -29.30 6.20
N MET A 284 -12.50 -29.21 7.51
CA MET A 284 -11.77 -30.07 8.44
C MET A 284 -12.67 -30.49 9.62
N PRO A 285 -12.35 -31.60 10.33
CA PRO A 285 -12.99 -31.92 11.59
C PRO A 285 -12.72 -30.88 12.67
N VAL A 286 -13.67 -30.66 13.59
CA VAL A 286 -13.49 -29.69 14.69
C VAL A 286 -12.36 -30.10 15.66
N SER A 287 -11.99 -31.37 15.69
CA SER A 287 -10.87 -31.90 16.47
C SER A 287 -9.49 -31.70 15.84
N GLY A 288 -9.43 -31.05 14.69
CA GLY A 288 -8.23 -31.01 13.84
C GLY A 288 -8.08 -32.29 13.00
N GLY A 289 -7.04 -32.38 12.20
CA GLY A 289 -6.74 -33.48 11.30
C GLY A 289 -6.81 -33.09 9.83
N ASP A 290 -6.95 -34.08 8.96
CA ASP A 290 -6.90 -33.86 7.51
C ASP A 290 -8.06 -32.98 7.02
N SER A 291 -7.72 -32.00 6.23
CA SER A 291 -8.65 -31.10 5.56
C SER A 291 -8.76 -31.43 4.07
N PHE A 292 -9.88 -31.04 3.45
CA PHE A 292 -10.05 -31.19 2.01
C PHE A 292 -10.77 -29.97 1.40
N PRO A 293 -10.41 -29.59 0.17
CA PRO A 293 -11.03 -28.45 -0.51
C PRO A 293 -12.47 -28.80 -0.97
N ILE A 294 -13.36 -27.82 -0.85
CA ILE A 294 -14.75 -27.92 -1.32
C ILE A 294 -15.06 -26.92 -2.43
N SER A 295 -14.10 -26.07 -2.80
CA SER A 295 -14.17 -25.18 -3.96
C SER A 295 -12.87 -25.21 -4.74
N TYR A 296 -12.93 -24.80 -6.01
CA TYR A 296 -11.80 -24.83 -6.94
C TYR A 296 -11.88 -23.64 -7.89
N GLY A 297 -10.74 -23.16 -8.37
CA GLY A 297 -10.66 -22.11 -9.40
C GLY A 297 -9.41 -21.25 -9.27
N ASP A 298 -9.16 -20.46 -10.32
CA ASP A 298 -8.05 -19.51 -10.38
C ASP A 298 -8.52 -18.13 -9.90
N TYR A 299 -9.10 -18.10 -8.71
CA TYR A 299 -9.66 -16.92 -8.02
C TYR A 299 -9.85 -17.24 -6.54
N ASP A 300 -9.93 -16.20 -5.71
CA ASP A 300 -10.17 -16.38 -4.29
C ASP A 300 -11.64 -16.66 -3.96
N ASN A 301 -11.87 -17.58 -3.05
CA ASN A 301 -13.09 -17.81 -2.30
C ASN A 301 -12.75 -17.68 -0.81
N ILE A 302 -13.29 -16.67 -0.15
CA ILE A 302 -12.92 -16.27 1.21
C ILE A 302 -14.13 -15.92 2.08
N ASN A 303 -13.94 -15.67 3.35
CA ASN A 303 -14.98 -15.28 4.30
C ASN A 303 -16.17 -16.25 4.32
N PRO A 304 -15.96 -17.56 4.47
CA PRO A 304 -17.08 -18.52 4.48
C PRO A 304 -17.98 -18.33 5.70
N ARG A 305 -19.29 -18.53 5.50
CA ARG A 305 -20.32 -18.45 6.56
C ARG A 305 -21.32 -19.58 6.37
N TRP A 306 -21.44 -20.46 7.37
CA TRP A 306 -22.46 -21.49 7.42
C TRP A 306 -23.86 -20.90 7.53
N SER A 307 -24.84 -21.46 6.79
CA SER A 307 -26.24 -21.20 7.09
C SER A 307 -26.64 -21.86 8.42
N PRO A 308 -27.54 -21.24 9.21
CA PRO A 308 -28.00 -21.81 10.47
C PRO A 308 -28.53 -23.25 10.39
N ASP A 309 -29.12 -23.63 9.25
CA ASP A 309 -29.60 -24.99 8.99
C ASP A 309 -28.51 -25.98 8.55
N GLY A 310 -27.28 -25.48 8.34
CA GLY A 310 -26.11 -26.28 7.93
C GLY A 310 -26.14 -26.78 6.50
N THR A 311 -27.06 -26.32 5.65
CA THR A 311 -27.22 -26.82 4.28
C THR A 311 -26.41 -26.03 3.25
N HIS A 312 -26.04 -24.79 3.56
CA HIS A 312 -25.32 -23.89 2.66
C HIS A 312 -24.13 -23.18 3.33
N ILE A 313 -23.19 -22.74 2.49
CA ILE A 313 -22.08 -21.87 2.87
C ILE A 313 -22.13 -20.64 1.97
N ALA A 314 -22.28 -19.45 2.55
CA ALA A 314 -22.10 -18.19 1.86
C ALA A 314 -20.62 -17.78 1.91
N PHE A 315 -20.10 -17.16 0.86
CA PHE A 315 -18.70 -16.74 0.78
C PHE A 315 -18.51 -15.58 -0.20
N ILE A 316 -17.41 -14.88 -0.07
CA ILE A 316 -17.00 -13.83 -0.99
C ILE A 316 -16.01 -14.40 -2.00
N SER A 317 -16.19 -14.02 -3.28
CA SER A 317 -15.32 -14.45 -4.37
C SER A 317 -14.95 -13.27 -5.26
N ASN A 318 -13.70 -13.25 -5.74
CA ASN A 318 -13.23 -12.27 -6.73
C ASN A 318 -13.19 -12.83 -8.17
N ARG A 319 -13.89 -13.92 -8.45
CA ARG A 319 -13.91 -14.61 -9.77
C ARG A 319 -14.38 -13.74 -10.93
N THR A 320 -15.11 -12.67 -10.66
CA THR A 320 -15.56 -11.69 -11.66
C THR A 320 -14.65 -10.48 -11.78
N GLY A 321 -13.50 -10.49 -11.10
CA GLY A 321 -12.58 -9.38 -10.95
C GLY A 321 -12.88 -8.55 -9.70
N ASN A 322 -14.09 -8.05 -9.52
CA ASN A 322 -14.55 -7.40 -8.29
C ASN A 322 -15.01 -8.44 -7.25
N THR A 323 -15.20 -8.01 -6.01
CA THR A 323 -15.80 -8.85 -4.97
C THR A 323 -17.26 -9.16 -5.28
N SER A 324 -17.68 -10.39 -5.01
CA SER A 324 -19.03 -10.90 -5.28
C SER A 324 -19.44 -11.93 -4.23
N LEU A 325 -20.73 -11.97 -3.90
CA LEU A 325 -21.30 -12.88 -2.90
C LEU A 325 -21.85 -14.14 -3.59
N TRP A 326 -21.49 -15.28 -3.05
CA TRP A 326 -21.86 -16.60 -3.57
C TRP A 326 -22.39 -17.49 -2.45
N VAL A 327 -23.25 -18.42 -2.82
CA VAL A 327 -23.75 -19.48 -1.94
C VAL A 327 -23.47 -20.83 -2.55
N GLN A 328 -22.93 -21.75 -1.76
CA GLN A 328 -22.64 -23.13 -2.14
C GLN A 328 -23.48 -24.09 -1.29
N GLN A 329 -24.15 -25.04 -1.93
CA GLN A 329 -24.77 -26.16 -1.25
C GLN A 329 -23.68 -27.07 -0.65
N VAL A 330 -23.81 -27.43 0.61
CA VAL A 330 -22.86 -28.32 1.31
C VAL A 330 -22.87 -29.74 0.69
N ILE A 331 -24.03 -30.25 0.39
CA ILE A 331 -24.17 -31.53 -0.32
C ILE A 331 -24.40 -31.25 -1.80
N GLY A 332 -23.55 -31.80 -2.65
CA GLY A 332 -23.61 -31.62 -4.10
C GLY A 332 -22.76 -30.48 -4.65
N GLY A 333 -22.35 -29.50 -3.82
CA GLY A 333 -21.38 -28.47 -4.19
C GLY A 333 -21.87 -27.43 -5.20
N ALA A 334 -23.17 -27.38 -5.53
CA ALA A 334 -23.72 -26.39 -6.46
C ALA A 334 -23.52 -24.97 -5.93
N GLN A 335 -23.00 -24.08 -6.78
CA GLN A 335 -22.75 -22.69 -6.45
C GLN A 335 -23.64 -21.76 -7.27
N HIS A 336 -24.17 -20.71 -6.66
CA HIS A 336 -24.87 -19.64 -7.35
C HIS A 336 -24.52 -18.27 -6.77
N PRO A 337 -24.46 -17.20 -7.61
CA PRO A 337 -24.20 -15.84 -7.16
C PRO A 337 -25.45 -15.20 -6.56
N ILE A 338 -25.22 -14.33 -5.57
CA ILE A 338 -26.24 -13.43 -5.02
C ILE A 338 -26.01 -12.06 -5.65
N ILE A 339 -26.88 -11.65 -6.57
CA ILE A 339 -26.70 -10.45 -7.40
C ILE A 339 -27.79 -9.42 -7.06
N ALA A 340 -27.42 -8.26 -6.55
CA ALA A 340 -28.31 -7.14 -6.25
C ALA A 340 -28.62 -6.32 -7.52
N LYS A 341 -29.51 -6.80 -8.41
CA LYS A 341 -29.89 -6.05 -9.62
C LYS A 341 -30.79 -4.86 -9.30
N ASP A 342 -31.80 -5.04 -8.47
CA ASP A 342 -32.69 -3.98 -7.93
C ASP A 342 -32.22 -3.61 -6.52
N ARG A 343 -31.70 -2.38 -6.35
CA ARG A 343 -31.22 -1.85 -5.07
C ARG A 343 -32.20 -0.83 -4.51
N ARG A 344 -32.78 -1.12 -3.36
CA ARG A 344 -33.68 -0.21 -2.62
C ARG A 344 -32.91 0.55 -1.56
N TYR A 345 -32.70 1.82 -1.83
CA TYR A 345 -31.95 2.71 -0.95
C TYR A 345 -32.87 3.35 0.11
N LEU A 346 -32.34 3.59 1.32
CA LEU A 346 -33.03 4.31 2.40
C LEU A 346 -33.19 5.81 2.10
N LYS A 347 -32.25 6.38 1.31
CA LYS A 347 -32.29 7.80 0.92
C LYS A 347 -32.49 7.93 -0.59
N PRO A 348 -33.09 9.06 -1.04
CA PRO A 348 -33.20 9.34 -2.48
C PRO A 348 -31.84 9.36 -3.17
N MET A 349 -31.70 8.63 -4.27
CA MET A 349 -30.51 8.58 -5.10
C MET A 349 -30.75 9.25 -6.45
N ALA A 350 -29.71 9.90 -6.96
CA ALA A 350 -29.65 10.53 -8.28
C ALA A 350 -28.76 9.69 -9.20
N SER A 351 -29.01 9.74 -10.51
CA SER A 351 -28.12 9.19 -11.53
C SER A 351 -27.16 10.29 -12.01
N LEU A 352 -25.87 10.05 -11.88
CA LEU A 352 -24.81 10.96 -12.32
C LEU A 352 -24.00 10.30 -13.44
N GLY A 353 -24.03 10.94 -14.65
CA GLY A 353 -23.18 10.60 -15.78
C GLY A 353 -22.01 11.56 -15.88
N ILE A 354 -20.78 11.03 -15.94
CA ILE A 354 -19.56 11.80 -16.08
C ILE A 354 -18.89 11.44 -17.39
N THR A 355 -18.56 12.45 -18.21
CA THR A 355 -17.74 12.28 -19.42
C THR A 355 -16.48 13.12 -19.27
N VAL A 356 -15.31 12.46 -19.36
CA VAL A 356 -13.99 13.12 -19.35
C VAL A 356 -13.48 13.23 -20.77
N LEU A 357 -13.15 14.45 -21.20
CA LEU A 357 -12.67 14.76 -22.55
C LEU A 357 -11.21 15.21 -22.52
N ASP A 358 -10.43 14.72 -23.48
CA ASP A 358 -9.08 15.20 -23.78
C ASP A 358 -9.12 16.62 -24.41
N PRO A 359 -7.96 17.27 -24.64
CA PRO A 359 -7.89 18.59 -25.26
C PRO A 359 -8.47 18.66 -26.71
N PHE A 360 -8.70 17.50 -27.33
CA PHE A 360 -9.26 17.39 -28.68
C PHE A 360 -10.76 17.07 -28.67
N GLY A 361 -11.37 17.01 -27.47
CA GLY A 361 -12.80 16.72 -27.27
C GLY A 361 -13.17 15.25 -27.39
N LYS A 362 -12.20 14.32 -27.26
CA LYS A 362 -12.47 12.88 -27.29
C LYS A 362 -12.54 12.33 -25.88
N PRO A 363 -13.46 11.39 -25.58
CA PRO A 363 -13.46 10.67 -24.31
C PRO A 363 -12.10 10.02 -24.04
N THR A 364 -11.59 10.21 -22.83
CA THR A 364 -10.27 9.72 -22.44
C THR A 364 -10.31 9.08 -21.05
N PRO A 365 -9.63 7.94 -20.83
CA PRO A 365 -9.49 7.34 -19.49
C PRO A 365 -8.89 8.35 -18.51
N ALA A 366 -9.36 8.28 -17.26
CA ALA A 366 -8.88 9.14 -16.17
C ALA A 366 -9.23 8.53 -14.81
N ARG A 367 -8.52 8.94 -13.76
CA ARG A 367 -8.86 8.68 -12.36
C ARG A 367 -9.90 9.69 -11.90
N ILE A 368 -10.96 9.20 -11.25
CA ILE A 368 -12.09 10.02 -10.80
C ILE A 368 -12.35 9.77 -9.32
N SER A 369 -12.49 10.82 -8.55
CA SER A 369 -13.04 10.82 -7.19
C SER A 369 -14.39 11.49 -7.19
N VAL A 370 -15.40 10.88 -6.55
CA VAL A 370 -16.75 11.42 -6.42
C VAL A 370 -17.14 11.35 -4.96
N THR A 371 -17.41 12.50 -4.36
CA THR A 371 -17.83 12.63 -2.96
C THR A 371 -19.24 13.21 -2.88
N GLY A 372 -20.15 12.50 -2.21
CA GLY A 372 -21.53 12.93 -2.00
C GLY A 372 -21.66 13.96 -0.88
N GLU A 373 -22.88 14.51 -0.72
CA GLU A 373 -23.22 15.45 0.35
C GLU A 373 -23.05 14.85 1.76
N ASP A 374 -23.12 13.53 1.85
CA ASP A 374 -22.88 12.75 3.08
C ASP A 374 -21.40 12.51 3.37
N SER A 375 -20.50 13.14 2.62
CA SER A 375 -19.04 12.99 2.70
C SER A 375 -18.51 11.58 2.39
N ARG A 376 -19.31 10.75 1.74
CA ARG A 376 -18.93 9.39 1.33
C ARG A 376 -18.49 9.36 -0.11
N ALA A 377 -17.58 8.43 -0.42
CA ALA A 377 -17.11 8.17 -1.77
C ALA A 377 -18.07 7.27 -2.56
N TYR A 378 -18.19 7.54 -3.85
CA TYR A 378 -19.07 6.81 -4.78
C TYR A 378 -18.33 6.42 -6.07
N ALA A 379 -18.65 5.23 -6.58
CA ALA A 379 -18.14 4.71 -7.84
C ALA A 379 -19.24 3.95 -8.61
N PRO A 380 -19.07 3.71 -9.92
CA PRO A 380 -19.95 2.81 -10.69
C PRO A 380 -19.99 1.40 -10.08
N ARG A 381 -21.11 0.69 -10.22
CA ARG A 381 -21.38 -0.59 -9.54
C ARG A 381 -20.34 -1.68 -9.82
N ASP A 382 -19.84 -1.75 -11.05
CA ASP A 382 -18.97 -2.83 -11.51
C ASP A 382 -17.51 -2.37 -11.66
N VAL A 383 -17.18 -1.16 -11.18
CA VAL A 383 -15.84 -0.60 -11.23
C VAL A 383 -15.20 -0.73 -9.85
N TRP A 384 -13.92 -1.07 -9.81
CA TRP A 384 -13.20 -1.15 -8.55
C TRP A 384 -13.06 0.23 -7.93
N MET A 385 -13.33 0.30 -6.64
CA MET A 385 -13.02 1.45 -5.82
C MET A 385 -11.71 1.18 -5.11
N HIS A 386 -10.83 2.16 -5.14
CA HIS A 386 -9.59 2.15 -4.39
C HIS A 386 -9.63 3.27 -3.35
N ALA A 387 -9.01 3.02 -2.22
CA ALA A 387 -8.82 4.00 -1.18
C ALA A 387 -7.34 4.08 -0.81
N GLU A 388 -6.85 5.28 -0.67
CA GLU A 388 -5.60 5.55 0.01
C GLU A 388 -5.96 6.15 1.36
N ASP A 389 -6.14 5.29 2.34
CA ASP A 389 -6.60 5.67 3.67
C ASP A 389 -5.40 5.78 4.61
N ASN A 390 -4.72 6.90 4.59
CA ASN A 390 -3.72 7.17 5.59
C ASN A 390 -4.39 7.58 6.92
N PHE A 391 -4.27 6.75 7.92
CA PHE A 391 -4.79 7.04 9.25
C PHE A 391 -3.90 7.98 10.08
N VAL A 392 -2.68 8.23 9.64
CA VAL A 392 -1.77 9.17 10.28
C VAL A 392 -2.04 10.57 9.74
N ARG A 393 -3.07 11.24 10.26
CA ARG A 393 -3.49 12.57 9.80
C ARG A 393 -2.47 13.67 9.98
N SER A 394 -1.45 13.47 10.82
CA SER A 394 -0.33 14.40 10.94
C SER A 394 0.65 14.30 9.76
N GLU A 395 0.73 13.16 9.12
CA GLU A 395 1.55 12.93 7.92
C GLU A 395 0.76 13.32 6.68
N ARG A 396 -0.45 12.80 6.55
CA ARG A 396 -1.33 13.13 5.42
C ARG A 396 -2.75 13.48 5.91
N PRO A 397 -3.14 14.77 5.91
CA PRO A 397 -4.40 15.23 6.50
C PRO A 397 -5.64 14.99 5.62
N PHE A 398 -5.57 14.11 4.64
CA PHE A 398 -6.67 13.79 3.73
C PHE A 398 -6.74 12.29 3.44
N GLU A 399 -7.95 11.82 3.13
CA GLU A 399 -8.23 10.54 2.49
C GLU A 399 -8.48 10.75 1.01
N SER A 400 -8.25 9.73 0.21
CA SER A 400 -8.60 9.74 -1.21
C SER A 400 -9.23 8.42 -1.59
N HIS A 401 -10.47 8.50 -2.08
CA HIS A 401 -11.17 7.38 -2.69
C HIS A 401 -11.35 7.67 -4.17
N TYR A 402 -11.04 6.72 -5.02
CA TYR A 402 -11.07 6.91 -6.45
C TYR A 402 -11.43 5.64 -7.21
N PHE A 403 -11.76 5.79 -8.48
CA PHE A 403 -11.88 4.71 -9.44
C PHE A 403 -11.30 5.13 -10.80
N HIS A 404 -10.92 4.15 -11.62
CA HIS A 404 -10.44 4.39 -12.97
C HIS A 404 -11.59 4.31 -13.98
N SER A 405 -11.78 5.39 -14.73
CA SER A 405 -12.81 5.52 -15.78
C SER A 405 -12.20 5.32 -17.16
N LYS A 406 -12.95 4.69 -18.05
CA LYS A 406 -12.60 4.60 -19.50
C LYS A 406 -12.99 5.86 -20.29
N GLY A 407 -13.35 6.95 -19.60
CA GLY A 407 -13.74 8.24 -20.16
C GLY A 407 -15.24 8.54 -20.05
N ARG A 408 -16.07 7.55 -19.72
CA ARG A 408 -17.48 7.71 -19.38
C ARG A 408 -17.82 6.82 -18.20
N SER A 409 -18.58 7.36 -17.25
CA SER A 409 -18.99 6.67 -16.03
C SER A 409 -20.39 7.06 -15.64
N ASP A 410 -21.23 6.09 -15.34
CA ASP A 410 -22.58 6.28 -14.81
C ASP A 410 -22.65 5.66 -13.41
N LEU A 411 -23.06 6.45 -12.42
CA LEU A 411 -23.13 6.02 -11.03
C LEU A 411 -24.33 6.61 -10.31
N SER A 412 -24.73 5.95 -9.20
CA SER A 412 -25.77 6.44 -8.30
C SER A 412 -25.09 7.18 -7.14
N VAL A 413 -25.57 8.39 -6.86
CA VAL A 413 -25.09 9.24 -5.76
C VAL A 413 -26.28 9.73 -4.95
N PRO A 414 -26.15 10.16 -3.69
CA PRO A 414 -27.23 10.88 -2.99
C PRO A 414 -27.67 12.09 -3.81
N ALA A 415 -28.98 12.35 -3.82
CA ALA A 415 -29.51 13.60 -4.38
C ALA A 415 -28.99 14.77 -3.53
N GLY A 416 -28.43 15.80 -4.16
CA GLY A 416 -27.85 16.95 -3.48
C GLY A 416 -26.50 17.35 -4.04
N ARG A 417 -25.64 17.94 -3.19
CA ARG A 417 -24.31 18.40 -3.58
C ARG A 417 -23.36 17.23 -3.79
N VAL A 418 -22.66 17.22 -4.93
CA VAL A 418 -21.65 16.22 -5.25
C VAL A 418 -20.37 16.92 -5.73
N GLU A 419 -19.25 16.51 -5.21
CA GLU A 419 -17.91 16.96 -5.65
C GLU A 419 -17.29 15.90 -6.53
N ILE A 420 -16.73 16.35 -7.66
CA ILE A 420 -16.07 15.50 -8.64
C ILE A 420 -14.66 16.06 -8.85
N GLU A 421 -13.66 15.20 -8.66
CA GLU A 421 -12.27 15.49 -8.98
C GLU A 421 -11.78 14.50 -10.02
N VAL A 422 -11.07 15.01 -11.04
CA VAL A 422 -10.51 14.20 -12.11
C VAL A 422 -9.04 14.52 -12.27
N THR A 423 -8.23 13.45 -12.29
CA THR A 423 -6.79 13.49 -12.54
C THR A 423 -6.42 12.57 -13.69
N LYS A 424 -5.35 12.91 -14.43
CA LYS A 424 -4.82 12.09 -15.51
C LYS A 424 -3.32 12.26 -15.64
N GLY A 425 -2.56 11.43 -14.92
CA GLY A 425 -1.10 11.55 -14.87
C GLY A 425 -0.65 12.91 -14.34
N PHE A 426 0.63 13.24 -14.53
CA PHE A 426 1.24 14.47 -14.03
C PHE A 426 1.35 15.56 -15.09
N GLU A 427 0.94 15.26 -16.34
CA GLU A 427 0.97 16.18 -17.49
C GLU A 427 -0.29 17.04 -17.60
N TYR A 428 -1.29 16.83 -16.74
CA TYR A 428 -2.57 17.54 -16.75
C TYR A 428 -2.83 18.24 -15.42
N ALA A 429 -3.45 19.39 -15.49
CA ALA A 429 -3.98 20.07 -14.31
C ALA A 429 -5.18 19.29 -13.76
N ILE A 430 -5.32 19.30 -12.43
CA ILE A 430 -6.47 18.71 -11.72
C ILE A 430 -7.74 19.44 -12.16
N ALA A 431 -8.79 18.68 -12.48
CA ALA A 431 -10.10 19.23 -12.77
C ALA A 431 -11.05 18.95 -11.60
N LYS A 432 -11.59 20.01 -10.98
CA LYS A 432 -12.56 19.91 -9.87
C LYS A 432 -13.86 20.57 -10.28
N GLN A 433 -14.97 19.92 -9.94
CA GLN A 433 -16.31 20.45 -10.19
C GLN A 433 -17.26 20.05 -9.08
N THR A 434 -18.03 21.02 -8.56
CA THR A 434 -19.16 20.78 -7.68
C THR A 434 -20.46 20.89 -8.48
N VAL A 435 -21.35 19.91 -8.34
CA VAL A 435 -22.65 19.86 -9.02
C VAL A 435 -23.74 19.54 -8.00
N TYR A 436 -24.97 19.96 -8.31
CA TYR A 436 -26.17 19.56 -7.57
C TYR A 436 -26.90 18.48 -8.38
N CYS A 437 -26.89 17.26 -7.87
CA CYS A 437 -27.49 16.10 -8.53
C CYS A 437 -29.00 16.03 -8.25
N GLY A 438 -29.78 16.18 -9.33
CA GLY A 438 -31.19 15.84 -9.41
C GLY A 438 -31.38 14.39 -9.90
N PRO A 439 -32.60 13.99 -10.32
CA PRO A 439 -32.89 12.61 -10.74
C PRO A 439 -31.92 12.08 -11.81
N VAL A 440 -31.53 12.92 -12.77
CA VAL A 440 -30.53 12.64 -13.81
C VAL A 440 -29.67 13.87 -14.00
N THR A 441 -28.37 13.71 -13.83
CA THR A 441 -27.38 14.78 -14.00
C THR A 441 -26.27 14.31 -14.92
N GLN A 442 -25.90 15.12 -15.90
CA GLN A 442 -24.78 14.85 -16.82
C GLN A 442 -23.72 15.92 -16.68
N VAL A 443 -22.48 15.50 -16.56
CA VAL A 443 -21.31 16.36 -16.36
C VAL A 443 -20.27 16.06 -17.43
N VAL A 444 -19.71 17.11 -18.04
CA VAL A 444 -18.61 17.00 -19.00
C VAL A 444 -17.41 17.74 -18.43
N ILE A 445 -16.29 17.06 -18.30
CA ILE A 445 -15.05 17.59 -17.76
C ILE A 445 -13.98 17.61 -18.87
N HIS A 446 -13.42 18.77 -19.14
CA HIS A 446 -12.35 18.96 -20.11
C HIS A 446 -10.99 19.02 -19.40
N LEU A 447 -10.11 18.09 -19.73
CA LEU A 447 -8.75 18.08 -19.18
C LEU A 447 -7.87 19.16 -19.81
N LYS A 448 -7.05 19.82 -18.99
CA LYS A 448 -6.13 20.87 -19.41
C LYS A 448 -4.69 20.39 -19.26
N PRO A 449 -3.91 20.25 -20.36
CA PRO A 449 -2.52 19.85 -20.27
C PRO A 449 -1.65 20.97 -19.69
N LEU A 450 -0.62 20.62 -18.92
CA LEU A 450 0.43 21.52 -18.48
C LEU A 450 1.28 21.98 -19.68
N GLN A 451 1.81 23.21 -19.60
CA GLN A 451 2.69 23.77 -20.63
C GLN A 451 4.13 23.26 -20.44
N ILE A 452 4.37 22.03 -20.89
CA ILE A 452 5.67 21.38 -20.77
C ILE A 452 6.58 21.81 -21.92
N PRO A 453 7.82 22.29 -21.67
CA PRO A 453 8.80 22.55 -22.72
C PRO A 453 9.09 21.29 -23.55
N ARG A 454 8.92 21.35 -24.86
CA ARG A 454 9.00 20.19 -25.74
C ARG A 454 10.21 20.25 -26.65
N ALA A 455 10.97 19.16 -26.71
CA ALA A 455 11.92 18.95 -27.78
C ALA A 455 11.20 18.61 -29.11
N ALA A 456 11.68 19.14 -30.23
CA ALA A 456 10.98 19.01 -31.52
C ALA A 456 10.71 17.56 -31.96
N LYS A 457 11.65 16.64 -31.66
CA LYS A 457 11.61 15.23 -32.10
C LYS A 457 11.32 14.22 -31.00
N GLN A 458 11.14 14.67 -29.77
CA GLN A 458 10.91 13.82 -28.61
C GLN A 458 9.59 14.13 -27.93
N ARG A 459 9.07 13.17 -27.18
CA ARG A 459 8.02 13.34 -26.17
C ARG A 459 8.50 12.77 -24.84
N LEU A 460 7.98 13.26 -23.74
CA LEU A 460 8.10 12.61 -22.45
C LEU A 460 7.22 11.35 -22.44
N ALA A 461 7.77 10.27 -21.92
CA ALA A 461 7.06 9.03 -21.67
C ALA A 461 7.32 8.61 -20.22
N SER A 462 6.26 8.23 -19.53
CA SER A 462 6.31 7.81 -18.13
C SER A 462 6.22 6.31 -18.00
N ALA A 463 6.87 5.77 -16.99
CA ALA A 463 6.72 4.37 -16.61
C ALA A 463 6.63 4.23 -15.09
N ASP A 464 5.78 3.31 -14.66
CA ASP A 464 5.84 2.72 -13.34
C ASP A 464 6.59 1.39 -13.47
N LEU A 465 7.77 1.31 -12.86
CA LEU A 465 8.66 0.17 -13.05
C LEU A 465 8.46 -0.94 -12.00
N HIS A 466 7.55 -0.72 -11.03
CA HIS A 466 7.31 -1.63 -9.94
C HIS A 466 5.83 -1.64 -9.54
N VAL A 467 5.08 -2.61 -10.04
CA VAL A 467 3.66 -2.83 -9.72
C VAL A 467 3.43 -4.32 -9.52
N HIS A 468 2.62 -4.68 -8.55
CA HIS A 468 2.12 -6.03 -8.35
C HIS A 468 0.67 -6.13 -8.84
N MET A 469 0.43 -6.92 -9.88
CA MET A 469 -0.91 -7.06 -10.45
C MET A 469 -1.84 -7.84 -9.51
N ASN A 470 -1.38 -8.96 -8.95
CA ASN A 470 -2.07 -9.75 -7.94
C ASN A 470 -1.11 -10.06 -6.78
N TYR A 471 -1.33 -9.45 -5.63
CA TYR A 471 -0.51 -9.63 -4.44
C TYR A 471 -1.29 -10.21 -3.25
N GLY A 472 -2.52 -10.64 -3.48
CA GLY A 472 -3.43 -11.19 -2.45
C GLY A 472 -4.46 -10.19 -1.97
N GLY A 473 -4.79 -9.18 -2.74
CA GLY A 473 -5.82 -8.18 -2.46
C GLY A 473 -7.26 -8.73 -2.58
N ALA A 474 -8.23 -7.83 -2.47
CA ALA A 474 -9.64 -8.16 -2.54
C ALA A 474 -10.10 -8.47 -3.97
N TYR A 475 -9.45 -7.88 -4.96
CA TYR A 475 -9.79 -8.01 -6.38
C TYR A 475 -8.98 -9.12 -7.06
N ARG A 476 -9.43 -9.57 -8.23
CA ARG A 476 -8.64 -10.42 -9.13
C ARG A 476 -8.31 -9.62 -10.38
N ASN A 477 -7.06 -9.23 -10.48
CA ASN A 477 -6.57 -8.41 -11.57
C ASN A 477 -6.20 -9.26 -12.80
N THR A 478 -6.17 -8.61 -13.95
CA THR A 478 -5.76 -9.18 -15.22
C THR A 478 -4.89 -8.19 -15.98
N PRO A 479 -4.04 -8.64 -16.91
CA PRO A 479 -3.26 -7.75 -17.76
C PRO A 479 -4.09 -6.66 -18.45
N SER A 480 -5.30 -7.00 -18.91
CA SER A 480 -6.22 -6.04 -19.54
C SER A 480 -6.73 -4.96 -18.58
N HIS A 481 -6.96 -5.32 -17.33
CA HIS A 481 -7.41 -4.36 -16.30
C HIS A 481 -6.26 -3.42 -15.93
N LEU A 482 -5.08 -3.97 -15.62
CA LEU A 482 -3.90 -3.18 -15.28
C LEU A 482 -3.52 -2.16 -16.37
N ILE A 483 -3.66 -2.53 -17.65
CA ILE A 483 -3.48 -1.59 -18.76
C ILE A 483 -4.55 -0.48 -18.76
N GLY A 484 -5.79 -0.81 -18.38
CA GLY A 484 -6.86 0.17 -18.20
C GLY A 484 -6.50 1.22 -17.16
N ASP A 485 -5.95 0.79 -16.03
CA ASP A 485 -5.50 1.66 -14.95
C ASP A 485 -4.29 2.51 -15.39
N ALA A 486 -3.31 1.89 -16.03
CA ALA A 486 -2.16 2.59 -16.61
C ALA A 486 -2.58 3.67 -17.65
N ALA A 487 -3.62 3.38 -18.45
CA ALA A 487 -4.17 4.36 -19.40
C ALA A 487 -4.87 5.53 -18.69
N ALA A 488 -5.58 5.27 -17.59
CA ALA A 488 -6.21 6.30 -16.79
C ALA A 488 -5.18 7.20 -16.09
N GLU A 489 -4.06 6.64 -15.69
CA GLU A 489 -2.92 7.35 -15.09
C GLU A 489 -1.94 7.94 -16.15
N ASN A 490 -2.25 7.87 -17.43
CA ASN A 490 -1.43 8.40 -18.52
C ASN A 490 -0.01 7.81 -18.59
N LEU A 491 0.17 6.55 -18.21
CA LEU A 491 1.44 5.85 -18.31
C LEU A 491 1.71 5.41 -19.76
N PHE A 492 2.98 5.45 -20.16
CA PHE A 492 3.46 4.83 -21.40
C PHE A 492 3.78 3.34 -21.18
N LEU A 493 4.29 3.00 -20.00
CA LEU A 493 4.71 1.66 -19.62
C LEU A 493 4.33 1.37 -18.17
N VAL A 494 3.88 0.15 -17.91
CA VAL A 494 3.76 -0.42 -16.56
C VAL A 494 4.51 -1.75 -16.50
N ALA A 495 5.32 -1.95 -15.46
CA ALA A 495 6.02 -3.22 -15.22
C ALA A 495 5.34 -3.96 -14.06
N ASN A 496 4.67 -5.07 -14.37
CA ASN A 496 4.21 -6.02 -13.36
C ASN A 496 5.40 -6.86 -12.90
N LEU A 497 5.90 -6.59 -11.71
CA LEU A 497 6.95 -7.39 -11.08
C LEU A 497 6.31 -8.56 -10.35
N ILE A 498 6.48 -9.76 -10.90
CA ILE A 498 5.97 -10.99 -10.33
C ILE A 498 6.84 -11.36 -9.13
N VAL A 499 6.22 -11.66 -8.01
CA VAL A 499 6.89 -11.91 -6.73
C VAL A 499 6.29 -13.12 -6.04
N ASN A 500 7.07 -13.78 -5.21
CA ASN A 500 6.52 -14.75 -4.27
C ASN A 500 5.75 -14.02 -3.17
N LYS A 501 4.54 -14.47 -2.92
CA LYS A 501 3.73 -14.04 -1.79
C LYS A 501 3.44 -15.24 -0.91
N GLU A 502 4.05 -15.26 0.27
CA GLU A 502 3.99 -16.41 1.14
C GLU A 502 4.55 -17.66 0.42
N ARG A 503 3.77 -18.72 0.21
CA ARG A 503 4.19 -19.93 -0.52
C ARG A 503 3.66 -20.01 -1.94
N ARG A 504 3.33 -18.90 -2.57
CA ARG A 504 2.72 -18.84 -3.90
C ARG A 504 3.33 -17.71 -4.75
N ILE A 505 3.13 -17.82 -6.05
CA ILE A 505 3.50 -16.80 -7.04
C ILE A 505 2.27 -16.56 -7.93
N PRO A 506 1.34 -15.67 -7.53
CA PRO A 506 0.01 -15.58 -8.16
C PRO A 506 0.04 -15.31 -9.66
N ASP A 507 0.99 -14.49 -10.12
CA ASP A 507 1.06 -14.04 -11.52
C ASP A 507 2.06 -14.84 -12.37
N ILE A 508 2.59 -15.96 -11.88
CA ILE A 508 3.59 -16.76 -12.60
C ILE A 508 3.10 -17.23 -13.98
N GLU A 509 1.81 -17.43 -14.16
CA GLU A 509 1.21 -17.80 -15.44
C GLU A 509 1.38 -16.75 -16.53
N TYR A 510 1.55 -15.47 -16.15
CA TYR A 510 1.78 -14.35 -17.06
C TYR A 510 3.25 -14.15 -17.41
N PHE A 511 4.17 -14.78 -16.68
CA PHE A 511 5.58 -14.71 -17.04
C PHE A 511 5.82 -15.43 -18.35
N ARG A 512 6.21 -14.68 -19.37
CA ARG A 512 6.49 -15.18 -20.72
C ARG A 512 7.76 -14.54 -21.24
N ALA A 513 8.57 -15.34 -21.89
CA ALA A 513 9.79 -14.90 -22.56
C ALA A 513 9.52 -13.96 -23.76
N ASP A 514 8.33 -14.01 -24.31
CA ASP A 514 7.85 -13.15 -25.39
C ASP A 514 6.75 -12.21 -24.86
N ARG A 515 6.58 -11.09 -25.53
CA ARG A 515 5.57 -10.10 -25.17
C ARG A 515 4.19 -10.73 -25.17
N ASP A 516 3.36 -10.32 -24.22
CA ASP A 516 1.97 -10.69 -24.24
C ASP A 516 1.33 -10.22 -25.57
N PRO A 517 0.86 -11.15 -26.42
CA PRO A 517 0.33 -10.81 -27.74
C PRO A 517 -0.92 -9.95 -27.70
N SER A 518 -1.57 -9.81 -26.54
CA SER A 518 -2.76 -8.97 -26.36
C SER A 518 -2.46 -7.47 -26.39
N PHE A 519 -1.18 -7.06 -26.26
CA PHE A 519 -0.79 -5.65 -26.15
C PHE A 519 0.14 -5.21 -27.28
N THR A 520 -0.44 -4.58 -28.29
CA THR A 520 0.28 -4.09 -29.47
C THR A 520 0.45 -2.57 -29.50
N ARG A 521 -0.02 -1.85 -28.46
CA ARG A 521 -0.03 -0.38 -28.36
C ARG A 521 0.07 0.08 -26.91
N GLU A 522 0.31 1.37 -26.73
CA GLU A 522 0.34 2.04 -25.42
C GLU A 522 -1.00 1.99 -24.68
N PRO A 523 -0.98 1.86 -23.34
CA PRO A 523 0.20 1.59 -22.49
C PRO A 523 0.80 0.20 -22.73
N TRP A 524 2.15 0.13 -22.61
CA TRP A 524 2.86 -1.13 -22.68
C TRP A 524 2.85 -1.81 -21.32
N LEU A 525 2.69 -3.14 -21.30
CA LEU A 525 2.85 -3.97 -20.11
C LEU A 525 4.10 -4.84 -20.28
N LEU A 526 4.99 -4.82 -19.29
CA LEU A 526 6.07 -5.79 -19.15
C LEU A 526 5.81 -6.64 -17.92
N HIS A 527 6.07 -7.95 -18.04
CA HIS A 527 6.18 -8.82 -16.88
C HIS A 527 7.67 -8.99 -16.55
N GLY A 528 8.03 -8.59 -15.34
CA GLY A 528 9.36 -8.74 -14.76
C GLY A 528 9.29 -9.57 -13.49
N GLN A 529 10.29 -9.45 -12.65
CA GLN A 529 10.33 -10.12 -11.36
C GLN A 529 10.83 -9.15 -10.30
N GLU A 530 10.17 -9.11 -9.17
CA GLU A 530 10.80 -8.69 -7.93
C GLU A 530 11.44 -9.92 -7.29
N PHE A 531 12.76 -9.93 -7.15
CA PHE A 531 13.45 -10.97 -6.41
C PHE A 531 13.47 -10.62 -4.93
N HIS A 532 12.60 -11.26 -4.19
CA HIS A 532 12.17 -10.84 -2.86
C HIS A 532 12.98 -11.57 -1.77
N THR A 533 14.20 -11.11 -1.50
CA THR A 533 15.01 -11.68 -0.43
C THR A 533 14.83 -10.92 0.87
N THR A 534 14.68 -11.65 1.98
CA THR A 534 14.51 -11.07 3.31
C THR A 534 15.80 -10.53 3.92
N TYR A 535 16.96 -10.83 3.33
CA TYR A 535 18.24 -10.47 3.91
C TYR A 535 19.07 -9.49 3.05
N TRP A 536 19.18 -9.75 1.74
CA TRP A 536 20.06 -8.98 0.89
C TRP A 536 19.44 -7.71 0.34
N GLY A 537 18.12 -7.66 0.31
CA GLY A 537 17.32 -6.61 -0.27
C GLY A 537 16.58 -7.04 -1.52
N HIS A 538 15.56 -6.29 -1.89
CA HIS A 538 14.70 -6.60 -3.02
C HIS A 538 15.29 -6.09 -4.33
N LEU A 539 15.24 -6.93 -5.37
CA LEU A 539 15.70 -6.58 -6.71
C LEU A 539 14.52 -6.47 -7.68
N ALA A 540 14.45 -5.37 -8.39
CA ALA A 540 13.53 -5.19 -9.52
C ALA A 540 14.22 -5.60 -10.82
N LEU A 541 13.81 -6.76 -11.38
CA LEU A 541 14.37 -7.36 -12.58
C LEU A 541 13.46 -7.07 -13.78
N LEU A 542 13.88 -6.13 -14.64
CA LEU A 542 13.11 -5.74 -15.81
C LEU A 542 13.61 -6.47 -17.08
N ASN A 543 12.65 -6.86 -17.92
CA ASN A 543 12.96 -7.46 -19.24
C ASN A 543 13.68 -8.81 -19.17
N LEU A 544 13.35 -9.65 -18.19
CA LEU A 544 13.75 -11.07 -18.20
C LEU A 544 13.19 -11.74 -19.47
N THR A 545 13.98 -12.55 -20.17
CA THR A 545 13.64 -13.05 -21.52
C THR A 545 13.55 -14.57 -21.64
N ARG A 546 13.98 -15.34 -20.64
CA ARG A 546 14.04 -16.80 -20.75
C ARG A 546 13.37 -17.53 -19.60
N SER A 547 13.68 -17.15 -18.38
CA SER A 547 13.20 -17.86 -17.20
C SER A 547 13.06 -16.92 -16.02
N PHE A 548 12.04 -17.18 -15.23
CA PHE A 548 11.86 -16.65 -13.89
C PHE A 548 12.95 -17.23 -12.98
N LEU A 549 13.55 -16.42 -12.11
CA LEU A 549 14.66 -16.85 -11.26
C LEU A 549 14.14 -17.42 -9.93
N LEU A 550 14.59 -18.61 -9.60
CA LEU A 550 14.23 -19.33 -8.38
C LEU A 550 15.49 -19.85 -7.66
N PRO A 551 15.47 -19.99 -6.32
CA PRO A 551 14.41 -19.61 -5.40
C PRO A 551 14.26 -18.10 -5.33
N ASP A 552 13.05 -17.61 -5.18
CA ASP A 552 12.72 -16.17 -5.15
C ASP A 552 12.89 -15.56 -3.73
N TYR A 553 13.63 -16.20 -2.88
CA TYR A 553 13.88 -15.77 -1.49
C TYR A 553 15.07 -16.52 -0.88
N THR A 554 15.68 -15.92 0.16
CA THR A 554 16.76 -16.50 0.96
C THR A 554 16.60 -16.13 2.43
N ALA A 555 17.37 -16.78 3.31
CA ALA A 555 17.39 -16.48 4.75
C ALA A 555 16.08 -16.76 5.51
N TYR A 556 15.20 -17.61 4.97
CA TYR A 556 14.00 -18.06 5.66
C TYR A 556 14.34 -19.14 6.67
N ALA A 557 14.54 -18.76 7.94
CA ALA A 557 14.90 -19.67 9.02
C ALA A 557 13.91 -20.85 9.11
N ASN A 558 14.42 -22.04 9.46
CA ASN A 558 13.66 -23.29 9.55
C ASN A 558 13.01 -23.78 8.26
N THR A 559 13.45 -23.30 7.09
CA THR A 559 13.00 -23.77 5.78
C THR A 559 14.15 -24.26 4.93
N ALA A 560 13.87 -24.84 3.76
CA ALA A 560 14.87 -25.21 2.77
C ALA A 560 15.65 -23.99 2.20
N ALA A 561 15.17 -22.76 2.40
CA ALA A 561 15.78 -21.52 1.98
C ALA A 561 16.43 -20.74 3.16
N ALA A 562 16.82 -21.41 4.22
CA ALA A 562 17.45 -20.79 5.41
C ALA A 562 18.84 -20.22 5.12
N SER A 563 19.55 -20.76 4.11
CA SER A 563 20.88 -20.25 3.71
C SER A 563 20.81 -18.80 3.25
N LEU A 564 21.85 -18.02 3.55
CA LEU A 564 22.06 -16.70 2.95
C LEU A 564 22.51 -16.75 1.48
N PHE A 565 22.59 -17.93 0.88
CA PHE A 565 22.88 -18.11 -0.53
C PHE A 565 21.61 -18.54 -1.30
N PRO A 566 21.33 -17.98 -2.49
CA PRO A 566 22.19 -17.04 -3.26
C PRO A 566 22.17 -15.61 -2.69
N SER A 567 23.29 -14.89 -2.88
CA SER A 567 23.33 -13.43 -2.70
C SER A 567 22.72 -12.72 -3.92
N ASN A 568 22.32 -11.44 -3.76
CA ASN A 568 21.81 -10.63 -4.86
C ASN A 568 22.79 -10.55 -6.03
N ALA A 569 24.09 -10.39 -5.77
CA ALA A 569 25.12 -10.39 -6.82
C ALA A 569 25.11 -11.65 -7.71
N THR A 570 24.71 -12.80 -7.16
CA THR A 570 24.55 -14.04 -7.94
C THR A 570 23.31 -13.97 -8.85
N ILE A 571 22.23 -13.40 -8.33
CA ILE A 571 20.98 -13.21 -9.07
C ILE A 571 21.15 -12.16 -10.18
N ASP A 572 21.89 -11.09 -9.91
CA ASP A 572 22.22 -10.05 -10.88
C ASP A 572 22.94 -10.64 -12.11
N ASP A 573 23.94 -11.52 -11.88
CA ASP A 573 24.64 -12.20 -12.95
C ASP A 573 23.68 -13.08 -13.79
N LEU A 574 22.74 -13.79 -13.16
CA LEU A 574 21.76 -14.61 -13.87
C LEU A 574 20.74 -13.75 -14.64
N ALA A 575 20.34 -12.62 -14.08
CA ALA A 575 19.46 -11.66 -14.76
C ALA A 575 20.16 -11.01 -15.96
N HIS A 576 21.41 -10.57 -15.82
CA HIS A 576 22.21 -10.01 -16.92
C HIS A 576 22.47 -11.01 -18.05
N GLN A 577 22.64 -12.31 -17.74
CA GLN A 577 22.72 -13.37 -18.75
C GLN A 577 21.43 -13.47 -19.60
N GLN A 578 20.31 -12.97 -19.10
CA GLN A 578 19.05 -12.86 -19.81
C GLN A 578 18.84 -11.48 -20.45
N HIS A 579 19.82 -10.57 -20.38
CA HIS A 579 19.72 -9.18 -20.83
C HIS A 579 18.69 -8.32 -20.05
N ALA A 580 18.34 -8.74 -18.83
CA ALA A 580 17.52 -7.96 -17.93
C ALA A 580 18.26 -6.71 -17.43
N LEU A 581 17.49 -5.67 -17.03
CA LEU A 581 17.98 -4.58 -16.22
C LEU A 581 17.73 -4.92 -14.75
N VAL A 582 18.73 -4.66 -13.93
CA VAL A 582 18.70 -4.94 -12.50
C VAL A 582 18.72 -3.63 -11.71
N GLY A 583 17.79 -3.48 -10.77
CA GLY A 583 17.74 -2.35 -9.87
C GLY A 583 17.34 -2.77 -8.46
N TYR A 584 17.71 -1.95 -7.47
CA TYR A 584 17.21 -2.10 -6.12
C TYR A 584 15.85 -1.44 -5.98
N ALA A 585 14.87 -2.20 -5.50
CA ALA A 585 13.52 -1.73 -5.20
C ALA A 585 13.48 -1.07 -3.82
N HIS A 586 12.66 0.00 -3.66
CA HIS A 586 12.33 0.70 -2.39
C HIS A 586 13.39 0.59 -1.27
N PRO A 587 14.64 1.07 -1.49
CA PRO A 587 15.79 0.57 -0.75
C PRO A 587 15.88 0.99 0.73
N PHE A 588 15.35 2.17 1.13
CA PHE A 588 15.54 2.66 2.51
C PHE A 588 14.35 3.47 3.03
N ASP A 589 13.85 3.11 4.22
CA ASP A 589 12.78 3.83 4.96
C ASP A 589 13.30 4.65 6.15
N ILE A 590 14.59 4.52 6.48
CA ILE A 590 15.24 5.24 7.58
C ILE A 590 16.65 5.66 7.17
N GLU A 591 17.17 6.65 7.92
CA GLU A 591 18.57 7.05 7.84
C GLU A 591 19.48 5.87 8.23
N VAL A 592 20.38 5.49 7.32
CA VAL A 592 21.33 4.39 7.51
C VAL A 592 22.63 4.90 8.12
N ASP A 593 22.98 4.38 9.30
CA ASP A 593 24.28 4.60 9.94
C ASP A 593 25.02 3.27 10.14
N PRO A 594 26.01 2.89 9.27
CA PRO A 594 26.74 1.66 9.41
C PRO A 594 27.65 1.62 10.65
N TYR A 595 27.82 2.72 11.36
CA TYR A 595 28.59 2.78 12.60
C TYR A 595 27.72 2.55 13.85
N ALA A 596 26.39 2.64 13.74
CA ALA A 596 25.49 2.33 14.83
C ALA A 596 25.22 0.83 14.98
N ASP A 597 25.06 0.34 16.21
CA ASP A 597 24.86 -1.11 16.45
C ASP A 597 23.50 -1.65 15.95
N ALA A 598 22.55 -0.78 15.70
CA ALA A 598 21.20 -1.13 15.28
C ALA A 598 21.02 -1.28 13.76
N THR A 599 21.86 -0.69 12.94
CA THR A 599 21.63 -0.42 11.52
C THR A 599 21.68 -1.63 10.59
N LEU A 600 22.16 -2.78 11.03
CA LEU A 600 22.24 -4.00 10.24
C LEU A 600 21.67 -5.19 11.01
N ARG A 601 20.53 -5.01 11.65
CA ARG A 601 19.85 -6.08 12.40
C ARG A 601 18.83 -6.79 11.50
N HIS A 602 18.87 -8.10 11.51
CA HIS A 602 17.96 -9.01 10.80
C HIS A 602 16.47 -8.88 11.11
N SER A 603 16.09 -8.09 12.11
CA SER A 603 14.72 -8.03 12.62
C SER A 603 13.97 -6.75 12.25
N GLU A 604 14.63 -5.82 11.56
CA GLU A 604 14.00 -4.57 11.16
C GLU A 604 13.63 -4.65 9.67
N PRO A 605 12.39 -4.41 9.30
CA PRO A 605 11.92 -4.43 7.90
C PRO A 605 12.49 -3.28 7.04
N LEU A 606 13.51 -2.58 7.52
CA LEU A 606 13.98 -1.30 7.03
C LEU A 606 15.27 -1.39 6.23
N ASP A 607 15.90 -2.58 6.16
CA ASP A 607 17.17 -2.79 5.48
C ASP A 607 16.96 -3.55 4.16
N GLU A 608 16.07 -3.03 3.31
CA GLU A 608 15.69 -3.68 2.07
C GLU A 608 16.75 -3.60 0.96
N ALA A 609 17.98 -3.15 1.28
CA ALA A 609 19.07 -3.03 0.32
C ALA A 609 20.47 -3.29 0.95
N LEU A 610 20.59 -4.33 1.78
CA LEU A 610 21.86 -4.62 2.48
C LEU A 610 23.04 -4.89 1.54
N GLU A 611 22.82 -5.53 0.39
CA GLU A 611 23.87 -5.84 -0.57
C GLU A 611 24.14 -4.70 -1.59
N LEU A 612 23.31 -3.65 -1.64
CA LEU A 612 23.42 -2.54 -2.59
C LEU A 612 24.84 -1.95 -2.73
N PRO A 613 25.60 -1.67 -1.64
CA PRO A 613 26.97 -1.15 -1.79
C PRO A 613 27.92 -2.15 -2.45
N VAL A 614 27.68 -3.44 -2.26
CA VAL A 614 28.49 -4.52 -2.84
C VAL A 614 28.24 -4.61 -4.34
N ASP A 615 26.98 -4.63 -4.73
CA ASP A 615 26.57 -4.77 -6.13
C ASP A 615 26.92 -3.52 -6.95
N ALA A 616 26.80 -2.34 -6.36
CA ALA A 616 27.26 -1.09 -6.95
C ALA A 616 28.78 -1.11 -7.21
N ALA A 617 29.59 -1.53 -6.22
CA ALA A 617 31.04 -1.62 -6.34
C ALA A 617 31.48 -2.62 -7.40
N LEU A 618 30.73 -3.70 -7.59
CA LEU A 618 31.03 -4.76 -8.56
C LEU A 618 30.38 -4.53 -9.92
N GLY A 619 29.64 -3.41 -10.09
CA GLY A 619 29.00 -3.04 -11.36
C GLY A 619 27.87 -3.99 -11.77
N LYS A 620 27.11 -4.49 -10.79
CA LYS A 620 26.06 -5.50 -10.99
C LYS A 620 24.66 -4.93 -11.10
N ILE A 621 24.46 -3.64 -10.78
CA ILE A 621 23.17 -2.98 -10.87
C ILE A 621 23.16 -1.91 -11.95
N ASP A 622 22.02 -1.74 -12.62
CA ASP A 622 21.82 -0.79 -13.73
C ASP A 622 21.12 0.51 -13.27
N TYR A 623 20.33 0.48 -12.18
CA TYR A 623 19.59 1.63 -11.68
C TYR A 623 19.23 1.46 -10.19
N ILE A 624 18.69 2.52 -9.58
CA ILE A 624 18.11 2.50 -8.24
C ILE A 624 16.72 3.13 -8.27
N GLU A 625 15.76 2.55 -7.57
CA GLU A 625 14.48 3.23 -7.30
C GLU A 625 14.73 4.38 -6.32
N ALA A 626 15.03 5.56 -6.86
CA ALA A 626 15.21 6.78 -6.08
C ALA A 626 13.89 7.29 -5.51
N LEU A 627 12.77 6.87 -6.10
CA LEU A 627 11.42 7.00 -5.59
C LEU A 627 10.73 5.65 -5.68
N GLY A 628 10.30 5.12 -4.55
CA GLY A 628 9.61 3.85 -4.44
C GLY A 628 8.73 3.83 -3.20
N PHE A 629 8.45 2.65 -2.70
CA PHE A 629 7.78 2.42 -1.44
C PHE A 629 8.76 2.54 -0.25
N SER A 630 9.51 3.66 -0.21
CA SER A 630 10.57 3.96 0.75
C SER A 630 10.65 5.46 0.99
N ASP A 631 11.40 5.92 2.00
CA ASP A 631 11.69 7.34 2.16
C ASP A 631 12.64 7.83 1.07
N HIS A 632 12.20 8.83 0.31
CA HIS A 632 12.95 9.32 -0.85
C HIS A 632 14.20 10.12 -0.46
N ARG A 633 14.22 10.75 0.71
CA ARG A 633 15.36 11.53 1.22
C ARG A 633 16.43 10.61 1.78
N ASP A 634 16.04 9.58 2.51
CA ASP A 634 16.96 8.57 3.05
C ASP A 634 17.59 7.74 1.94
N THR A 635 16.79 7.33 0.95
CA THR A 635 17.28 6.70 -0.27
C THR A 635 18.25 7.62 -1.03
N ALA A 636 17.93 8.90 -1.19
CA ALA A 636 18.81 9.86 -1.85
C ALA A 636 20.14 10.05 -1.10
N ALA A 637 20.15 10.02 0.23
CA ALA A 637 21.37 10.15 1.02
C ALA A 637 22.39 9.05 0.71
N ILE A 638 21.96 7.80 0.61
CA ILE A 638 22.81 6.67 0.24
C ILE A 638 23.20 6.72 -1.24
N TRP A 639 22.25 7.01 -2.13
CA TRP A 639 22.50 7.14 -3.56
C TRP A 639 23.56 8.23 -3.86
N TYR A 640 23.51 9.40 -3.19
CA TYR A 640 24.49 10.45 -3.35
C TYR A 640 25.90 10.02 -2.94
N ARG A 641 26.05 9.22 -1.89
CA ARG A 641 27.35 8.65 -1.49
C ARG A 641 27.89 7.68 -2.56
N LEU A 642 27.03 6.84 -3.16
CA LEU A 642 27.41 5.97 -4.27
C LEU A 642 27.86 6.78 -5.50
N LEU A 643 27.12 7.84 -5.84
CA LEU A 643 27.51 8.75 -6.93
C LEU A 643 28.83 9.48 -6.63
N ASN A 644 29.08 9.87 -5.38
CA ASN A 644 30.36 10.45 -4.95
C ASN A 644 31.51 9.46 -5.12
N CYS A 645 31.30 8.19 -4.85
CA CYS A 645 32.27 7.11 -5.12
C CYS A 645 32.48 6.85 -6.62
N GLY A 646 31.77 7.56 -7.51
CA GLY A 646 31.95 7.48 -8.95
C GLY A 646 31.08 6.43 -9.65
N PHE A 647 30.20 5.74 -8.93
CA PHE A 647 29.25 4.78 -9.52
C PHE A 647 28.16 5.53 -10.27
N ARG A 648 27.87 5.12 -11.51
CA ARG A 648 26.88 5.79 -12.37
C ARG A 648 25.57 5.06 -12.30
N LEU A 649 24.76 5.40 -11.30
CA LEU A 649 23.44 4.81 -11.06
C LEU A 649 22.34 5.79 -11.43
N PRO A 650 21.55 5.50 -12.49
CA PRO A 650 20.37 6.30 -12.86
C PRO A 650 19.27 6.29 -11.81
N ALA A 651 18.55 7.42 -11.70
CA ALA A 651 17.31 7.50 -10.96
C ALA A 651 16.19 6.79 -11.71
N ALA A 652 15.54 5.85 -11.06
CA ALA A 652 14.30 5.18 -11.47
C ALA A 652 13.20 5.44 -10.46
N ALA A 653 11.98 4.97 -10.77
CA ALA A 653 10.87 4.97 -9.85
C ALA A 653 9.92 3.81 -10.15
N GLY A 654 9.39 3.23 -9.08
CA GLY A 654 8.33 2.26 -9.08
C GLY A 654 7.45 2.46 -7.87
N SER A 655 6.13 2.34 -8.05
CA SER A 655 5.19 2.67 -6.96
C SER A 655 5.09 1.57 -5.91
N ASP A 656 5.46 0.36 -6.26
CA ASP A 656 5.16 -0.85 -5.49
C ASP A 656 3.66 -0.96 -5.17
N THR A 657 2.84 -0.48 -6.12
CA THR A 657 1.39 -0.54 -6.00
C THR A 657 0.92 -1.98 -6.10
N MET A 658 0.18 -2.42 -5.10
CA MET A 658 -0.55 -3.68 -5.12
C MET A 658 -1.91 -3.45 -5.76
N ALA A 659 -1.97 -3.63 -7.10
CA ALA A 659 -3.06 -3.15 -7.93
C ALA A 659 -4.39 -3.92 -7.74
N ASP A 660 -4.39 -5.04 -7.03
CA ASP A 660 -5.57 -5.82 -6.66
C ASP A 660 -6.13 -5.49 -5.26
N TYR A 661 -5.54 -4.51 -4.57
CA TYR A 661 -6.02 -4.08 -3.25
C TYR A 661 -7.09 -2.99 -3.38
N ALA A 662 -8.11 -3.06 -2.53
CA ALA A 662 -9.11 -2.01 -2.43
C ALA A 662 -8.63 -0.83 -1.58
N SER A 663 -7.74 -1.07 -0.62
CA SER A 663 -7.24 -0.03 0.28
C SER A 663 -5.77 -0.29 0.62
N LEU A 664 -4.88 0.25 -0.16
CA LEU A 664 -3.44 0.24 0.07
C LEU A 664 -2.78 1.32 -0.79
N ARG A 665 -1.43 1.44 -0.69
CA ARG A 665 -0.64 2.36 -1.50
C ARG A 665 -0.98 2.26 -2.99
N GLY A 666 -1.30 3.35 -3.58
CA GLY A 666 -1.65 3.50 -4.99
C GLY A 666 -1.90 4.96 -5.33
N PRO A 667 -2.27 5.28 -6.54
CA PRO A 667 -2.57 4.42 -7.69
C PRO A 667 -1.33 3.87 -8.39
N VAL A 668 -1.53 2.96 -9.34
CA VAL A 668 -0.51 2.61 -10.34
C VAL A 668 0.08 3.90 -10.93
N GLY A 669 1.41 4.04 -10.91
CA GLY A 669 2.09 5.27 -11.31
C GLY A 669 2.08 6.37 -10.26
N LEU A 670 1.85 6.08 -8.99
CA LEU A 670 2.02 7.03 -7.88
C LEU A 670 3.42 7.64 -7.89
N THR A 671 4.43 6.80 -7.97
CA THR A 671 5.80 7.18 -8.32
C THR A 671 6.12 6.64 -9.71
N ARG A 672 6.75 7.44 -10.53
CA ARG A 672 7.07 7.08 -11.90
C ARG A 672 8.36 7.70 -12.41
N VAL A 673 9.00 7.01 -13.35
CA VAL A 673 10.14 7.54 -14.08
C VAL A 673 9.71 8.11 -15.42
N TYR A 674 10.33 9.20 -15.83
CA TYR A 674 10.14 9.81 -17.14
C TYR A 674 11.42 9.76 -17.98
N ALA A 675 11.26 9.50 -19.27
CA ALA A 675 12.33 9.61 -20.26
C ALA A 675 11.85 10.34 -21.51
N GLY A 676 12.77 11.05 -22.19
CA GLY A 676 12.54 11.59 -23.52
C GLY A 676 12.68 10.52 -24.58
N ILE A 677 11.58 10.11 -25.21
CA ILE A 677 11.58 9.08 -26.27
C ILE A 677 11.23 9.69 -27.65
N PRO A 678 11.61 9.03 -28.77
CA PRO A 678 11.18 9.47 -30.10
C PRO A 678 9.65 9.55 -30.24
N LYS A 679 9.14 10.57 -30.91
CA LYS A 679 7.74 10.60 -31.31
C LYS A 679 7.45 9.42 -32.24
N GLY A 680 6.40 8.65 -31.94
CA GLY A 680 6.05 7.44 -32.72
C GLY A 680 6.82 6.18 -32.32
N ALA A 681 7.46 6.16 -31.13
CA ALA A 681 8.00 4.93 -30.57
C ALA A 681 6.91 3.84 -30.50
N SER A 682 7.23 2.65 -31.02
CA SER A 682 6.31 1.50 -31.16
C SER A 682 6.68 0.34 -30.24
N SER A 683 7.47 0.59 -29.20
CA SER A 683 7.88 -0.40 -28.21
C SER A 683 8.35 0.28 -26.91
N PRO A 684 8.43 -0.42 -25.79
CA PRO A 684 8.98 0.09 -24.52
C PRO A 684 10.49 0.35 -24.57
N GLN A 685 11.22 -0.27 -25.51
CA GLN A 685 12.69 -0.27 -25.55
C GLN A 685 13.33 1.13 -25.49
N PRO A 686 12.83 2.17 -26.17
CA PRO A 686 13.42 3.52 -26.09
C PRO A 686 13.42 4.10 -24.66
N LEU A 687 12.42 3.76 -23.83
CA LEU A 687 12.36 4.16 -22.43
C LEU A 687 13.39 3.39 -21.61
N LEU A 688 13.45 2.07 -21.75
CA LEU A 688 14.44 1.22 -21.07
C LEU A 688 15.88 1.61 -21.44
N ASP A 689 16.14 1.93 -22.71
CA ASP A 689 17.41 2.48 -23.16
C ASP A 689 17.73 3.85 -22.57
N GLY A 690 16.68 4.67 -22.33
CA GLY A 690 16.78 5.95 -21.63
C GLY A 690 17.18 5.74 -20.18
N LEU A 691 16.54 4.81 -19.49
CA LEU A 691 16.86 4.41 -18.11
C LEU A 691 18.32 3.95 -18.01
N LYS A 692 18.73 2.98 -18.81
CA LYS A 692 20.10 2.46 -18.79
C LYS A 692 21.16 3.55 -19.02
N ARG A 693 20.85 4.59 -19.78
CA ARG A 693 21.74 5.73 -20.04
C ARG A 693 21.64 6.87 -19.05
N GLY A 694 20.79 6.75 -18.02
CA GLY A 694 20.55 7.80 -17.05
C GLY A 694 19.86 9.05 -17.65
N ARG A 695 19.08 8.92 -18.71
CA ARG A 695 18.32 10.00 -19.33
C ARG A 695 16.90 10.08 -18.79
N THR A 696 16.81 10.01 -17.45
CA THR A 696 15.56 9.88 -16.70
C THR A 696 15.48 10.89 -15.58
N PHE A 697 14.25 11.16 -15.16
CA PHE A 697 13.97 11.70 -13.83
C PHE A 697 12.84 10.90 -13.18
N ALA A 698 12.91 10.76 -11.88
CA ALA A 698 11.93 10.08 -11.04
C ALA A 698 11.05 11.11 -10.31
N THR A 699 9.75 10.84 -10.15
CA THR A 699 8.80 11.81 -9.58
C THR A 699 7.51 11.15 -9.09
N ASN A 700 6.88 11.77 -8.09
CA ASN A 700 5.49 11.54 -7.70
C ASN A 700 4.56 12.74 -8.02
N GLY A 701 5.06 13.74 -8.78
CA GLY A 701 4.27 14.92 -9.18
C GLY A 701 4.98 15.86 -10.14
N PRO A 702 6.06 16.54 -9.73
CA PRO A 702 6.75 17.55 -10.54
C PRO A 702 7.47 16.96 -11.76
N LEU A 703 7.30 17.59 -12.90
CA LEU A 703 8.05 17.29 -14.14
C LEU A 703 9.26 18.21 -14.22
N LEU A 704 10.43 17.63 -14.49
CA LEU A 704 11.71 18.32 -14.48
C LEU A 704 12.42 18.28 -15.84
N GLY A 705 13.19 19.31 -16.13
CA GLY A 705 14.14 19.31 -17.24
C GLY A 705 15.41 20.06 -16.89
N PHE A 706 16.56 19.52 -17.35
CA PHE A 706 17.87 19.95 -16.88
C PHE A 706 18.96 19.80 -17.95
N THR A 707 19.76 20.85 -18.14
CA THR A 707 20.99 20.78 -18.93
C THR A 707 22.10 21.67 -18.35
N LEU A 708 23.35 21.23 -18.48
CA LEU A 708 24.57 22.02 -18.26
C LEU A 708 25.36 22.10 -19.57
N ASP A 709 25.61 23.29 -20.08
CA ASP A 709 26.24 23.52 -21.41
C ASP A 709 25.69 22.59 -22.51
N ARG A 710 24.35 22.46 -22.57
CA ARG A 710 23.61 21.58 -23.49
C ARG A 710 23.78 20.06 -23.24
N LYS A 711 24.56 19.65 -22.24
CA LYS A 711 24.62 18.26 -21.81
C LYS A 711 23.36 17.95 -21.02
N ALA A 712 22.73 16.82 -21.30
CA ALA A 712 21.52 16.37 -20.66
C ALA A 712 21.84 15.35 -19.53
N MET A 713 20.82 14.97 -18.79
CA MET A 713 20.91 13.90 -17.77
C MET A 713 21.59 12.65 -18.36
N GLY A 714 22.48 12.03 -17.61
CA GLY A 714 23.27 10.86 -18.01
C GLY A 714 24.53 11.19 -18.84
N ASP A 715 24.63 12.41 -19.39
CA ASP A 715 25.80 12.83 -20.17
C ASP A 715 26.99 13.23 -19.26
N GLU A 716 28.21 13.25 -19.84
CA GLU A 716 29.40 13.77 -19.19
C GLU A 716 29.79 15.12 -19.81
N LEU A 717 30.01 16.12 -18.95
CA LEU A 717 30.52 17.44 -19.28
C LEU A 717 32.02 17.48 -18.93
N ALA A 718 32.87 17.51 -19.95
CA ALA A 718 34.32 17.66 -19.75
C ALA A 718 34.69 19.16 -19.78
N LEU A 719 35.43 19.62 -18.75
CA LEU A 719 35.83 20.99 -18.53
C LEU A 719 37.36 21.10 -18.38
N PRO A 720 37.99 22.19 -18.83
CA PRO A 720 39.40 22.48 -18.58
C PRO A 720 39.68 22.65 -17.09
N ALA A 721 40.97 22.62 -16.72
CA ALA A 721 41.41 22.85 -15.35
C ALA A 721 41.02 24.25 -14.83
N GLY A 722 40.73 24.36 -13.56
CA GLY A 722 40.31 25.59 -12.89
C GLY A 722 38.81 25.81 -12.84
N THR A 723 38.40 27.03 -12.50
CA THR A 723 36.99 27.42 -12.41
C THR A 723 36.42 27.74 -13.78
N ASN A 724 35.38 27.03 -14.15
CA ASN A 724 34.67 27.17 -15.43
C ASN A 724 33.31 27.79 -15.21
N THR A 725 32.85 28.66 -16.11
CA THR A 725 31.47 29.17 -16.11
C THR A 725 30.62 28.32 -17.05
N VAL A 726 29.63 27.60 -16.51
CA VAL A 726 28.77 26.67 -17.22
C VAL A 726 27.35 27.23 -17.28
N SER A 727 26.70 27.13 -18.45
CA SER A 727 25.31 27.56 -18.62
C SER A 727 24.36 26.49 -18.02
N LEU A 728 23.56 26.87 -17.04
CA LEU A 728 22.47 26.10 -16.45
C LEU A 728 21.16 26.44 -17.17
N THR A 729 20.47 25.43 -17.68
CA THR A 729 19.05 25.56 -18.06
C THR A 729 18.25 24.52 -17.29
N ALA A 730 17.23 24.96 -16.56
CA ALA A 730 16.34 24.08 -15.78
C ALA A 730 14.90 24.57 -15.91
N TRP A 731 13.96 23.63 -15.84
CA TRP A 731 12.55 23.96 -15.77
C TRP A 731 11.80 22.96 -14.86
N LEU A 732 10.71 23.45 -14.26
CA LEU A 732 9.76 22.66 -13.47
C LEU A 732 8.35 22.94 -13.94
N ARG A 733 7.52 21.90 -14.03
CA ARG A 733 6.06 21.98 -14.16
C ARG A 733 5.43 20.97 -13.21
N SER A 734 4.48 21.41 -12.41
CA SER A 734 3.80 20.55 -11.44
C SER A 734 2.30 20.82 -11.43
N PHE A 735 1.51 19.79 -11.19
CA PHE A 735 0.06 19.92 -11.01
C PHE A 735 -0.32 20.22 -9.55
N VAL A 736 0.64 20.15 -8.64
CA VAL A 736 0.56 20.53 -7.24
C VAL A 736 1.70 21.49 -6.88
N PRO A 737 1.58 22.31 -5.84
CA PRO A 737 2.70 23.19 -5.42
C PRO A 737 3.88 22.39 -4.89
N VAL A 738 5.08 22.97 -4.98
CA VAL A 738 6.31 22.52 -4.34
C VAL A 738 6.92 23.66 -3.54
N ASP A 739 7.63 23.34 -2.45
CA ASP A 739 8.27 24.33 -1.60
C ASP A 739 9.71 24.61 -2.04
N HIS A 740 10.41 23.60 -2.56
CA HIS A 740 11.81 23.65 -2.93
C HIS A 740 12.05 23.23 -4.37
N PHE A 741 12.94 23.95 -5.06
CA PHE A 741 13.49 23.60 -6.36
C PHE A 741 14.99 23.83 -6.33
N GLU A 742 15.78 22.78 -6.38
CA GLU A 742 17.19 22.81 -5.98
C GLU A 742 18.10 22.24 -7.05
N LEU A 743 19.29 22.84 -7.19
CA LEU A 743 20.43 22.25 -7.85
C LEU A 743 21.34 21.61 -6.78
N VAL A 744 21.47 20.29 -6.83
CA VAL A 744 22.31 19.52 -5.94
C VAL A 744 23.54 19.06 -6.69
N CYS A 745 24.75 19.34 -6.17
CA CYS A 745 26.01 18.85 -6.74
C CYS A 745 26.83 18.17 -5.64
N ASN A 746 27.31 16.96 -5.92
CA ASN A 746 28.10 16.15 -5.00
C ASN A 746 27.44 16.01 -3.60
N GLY A 747 26.12 15.79 -3.59
CA GLY A 747 25.33 15.62 -2.38
C GLY A 747 24.98 16.90 -1.61
N LYS A 748 25.35 18.09 -2.12
CA LYS A 748 25.10 19.37 -1.45
C LYS A 748 24.22 20.28 -2.31
N ILE A 749 23.27 20.97 -1.69
CA ILE A 749 22.49 22.02 -2.33
C ILE A 749 23.44 23.17 -2.64
N VAL A 750 23.71 23.41 -3.92
CA VAL A 750 24.56 24.52 -4.36
C VAL A 750 23.76 25.74 -4.78
N ARG A 751 22.49 25.56 -5.09
CA ARG A 751 21.58 26.63 -5.47
C ARG A 751 20.13 26.27 -5.19
N GLU A 752 19.41 27.14 -4.50
CA GLU A 752 17.94 27.18 -4.50
C GLU A 752 17.49 27.96 -5.73
N LEU A 753 16.67 27.33 -6.56
CA LEU A 753 16.19 27.89 -7.83
C LEU A 753 14.82 28.54 -7.62
N LYS A 754 14.62 29.70 -8.24
CA LYS A 754 13.41 30.49 -8.04
C LYS A 754 12.17 29.80 -8.63
N LEU A 755 11.15 29.58 -7.81
CA LEU A 755 9.82 29.19 -8.22
C LEU A 755 8.99 30.42 -8.64
N ASN A 756 8.04 30.22 -9.55
CA ASN A 756 7.00 31.22 -9.82
C ASN A 756 6.03 31.32 -8.62
N PRO A 757 5.21 32.41 -8.52
CA PRO A 757 4.32 32.62 -7.37
C PRO A 757 3.28 31.52 -7.13
N ASP A 758 2.98 30.69 -8.11
CA ASP A 758 2.09 29.55 -8.00
C ASP A 758 2.74 28.32 -7.38
N HIS A 759 4.07 28.33 -7.21
CA HIS A 759 4.87 27.20 -6.75
C HIS A 759 4.70 25.92 -7.60
N GLN A 760 4.16 26.07 -8.83
CA GLN A 760 3.89 24.95 -9.76
C GLN A 760 4.74 25.03 -11.02
N SER A 761 5.50 26.10 -11.21
CA SER A 761 6.30 26.30 -12.42
C SER A 761 7.57 27.09 -12.16
N SER A 762 8.58 26.83 -12.99
CA SER A 762 9.84 27.58 -13.02
C SER A 762 10.51 27.41 -14.38
N ASP A 763 11.21 28.47 -14.84
CA ASP A 763 12.10 28.45 -16.01
C ASP A 763 13.39 29.20 -15.65
N ILE A 764 14.50 28.48 -15.57
CA ILE A 764 15.79 28.99 -15.13
C ILE A 764 16.78 28.99 -16.30
N ARG A 765 17.51 30.10 -16.42
CA ARG A 765 18.68 30.24 -17.30
C ARG A 765 19.73 31.08 -16.57
N GLU A 766 20.73 30.45 -16.06
CA GLU A 766 21.77 31.03 -15.23
C GLU A 766 23.16 30.52 -15.59
N SER A 767 24.19 31.16 -15.06
CA SER A 767 25.56 30.70 -15.13
C SER A 767 25.99 30.14 -13.76
N LEU A 768 26.68 29.01 -13.80
CA LEU A 768 27.16 28.30 -12.62
C LEU A 768 28.68 28.15 -12.66
N PRO A 769 29.43 28.56 -11.61
CA PRO A 769 30.87 28.28 -11.53
C PRO A 769 31.09 26.82 -11.12
N ILE A 770 31.87 26.09 -11.91
CA ILE A 770 32.27 24.68 -11.61
C ILE A 770 33.78 24.61 -11.63
N SER A 771 34.37 24.07 -10.55
CA SER A 771 35.80 23.93 -10.39
C SER A 771 36.26 22.51 -10.01
N GLN A 772 35.30 21.60 -9.74
CA GLN A 772 35.59 20.25 -9.24
C GLN A 772 34.90 19.19 -10.11
N THR A 773 35.55 18.05 -10.24
CA THR A 773 34.97 16.82 -10.80
C THR A 773 33.88 16.30 -9.86
N GLY A 774 32.79 15.73 -10.43
CA GLY A 774 31.68 15.16 -9.66
C GLY A 774 30.43 15.03 -10.51
N TRP A 775 29.30 15.42 -9.94
CA TRP A 775 27.99 15.32 -10.58
C TRP A 775 27.03 16.43 -10.09
N CYS A 776 26.04 16.75 -10.89
CA CYS A 776 24.93 17.62 -10.49
C CYS A 776 23.59 17.06 -10.96
N LEU A 777 22.54 17.26 -10.18
CA LEU A 777 21.14 16.92 -10.51
C LEU A 777 20.19 18.01 -10.04
N LEU A 778 18.95 17.96 -10.53
CA LEU A 778 17.85 18.77 -9.96
C LEU A 778 17.03 17.94 -8.99
N ARG A 779 16.56 18.59 -7.96
CA ARG A 779 15.59 18.08 -7.00
C ARG A 779 14.46 19.09 -6.78
N ALA A 780 13.22 18.60 -6.65
CA ALA A 780 12.08 19.41 -6.23
C ALA A 780 11.33 18.65 -5.13
N SER A 781 10.86 19.33 -4.10
CA SER A 781 10.13 18.72 -3.00
C SER A 781 9.15 19.68 -2.33
N SER A 782 8.14 19.12 -1.64
CA SER A 782 7.35 19.82 -0.63
C SER A 782 7.77 19.39 0.78
N ASP A 783 7.40 20.21 1.77
CA ASP A 783 7.64 19.91 3.20
C ASP A 783 6.56 19.01 3.80
N LYS A 784 5.47 18.78 3.08
CA LYS A 784 4.29 18.03 3.53
C LYS A 784 3.59 17.38 2.37
N ALA A 785 2.65 16.50 2.68
CA ALA A 785 1.75 15.90 1.70
C ALA A 785 0.88 16.96 1.01
N GLU A 786 0.73 16.87 -0.31
CA GLU A 786 -0.07 17.78 -1.13
C GLU A 786 -1.11 17.00 -1.93
N HIS A 787 -2.40 17.22 -1.63
CA HIS A 787 -3.49 16.57 -2.35
C HIS A 787 -3.51 16.93 -3.85
N PRO A 788 -3.67 15.98 -4.77
CA PRO A 788 -4.01 14.55 -4.64
C PRO A 788 -2.80 13.60 -4.81
N VAL A 789 -1.59 14.02 -4.46
CA VAL A 789 -0.43 13.13 -4.42
C VAL A 789 -0.58 12.24 -3.19
N LEU A 790 -0.69 10.92 -3.41
CA LEU A 790 -0.95 9.96 -2.34
C LEU A 790 0.36 9.41 -1.76
N ASP A 791 1.27 10.34 -1.44
CA ASP A 791 2.57 10.09 -0.83
C ASP A 791 2.78 11.06 0.35
N ASP A 792 3.76 10.82 1.19
CA ASP A 792 3.99 11.60 2.42
C ASP A 792 4.46 13.02 2.12
N TYR A 793 5.13 13.21 0.98
CA TYR A 793 5.49 14.53 0.44
C TYR A 793 5.72 14.45 -1.07
N VAL A 794 5.58 15.59 -1.73
CA VAL A 794 5.89 15.71 -3.16
C VAL A 794 7.40 15.65 -3.35
N TYR A 795 7.87 14.84 -4.31
CA TYR A 795 9.30 14.70 -4.59
C TYR A 795 9.58 14.42 -6.06
N ALA A 796 10.66 14.98 -6.57
CA ALA A 796 11.20 14.67 -7.88
C ALA A 796 12.72 14.84 -7.89
N THR A 797 13.42 13.96 -8.59
CA THR A 797 14.88 14.04 -8.78
C THR A 797 15.25 13.61 -10.18
N THR A 798 16.21 14.31 -10.79
CA THR A 798 16.77 13.88 -12.08
C THR A 798 17.91 12.89 -11.88
N SER A 799 18.18 12.05 -12.88
CA SER A 799 19.49 11.43 -12.98
C SER A 799 20.58 12.51 -13.14
N PRO A 800 21.82 12.23 -12.69
CA PRO A 800 22.89 13.24 -12.71
C PRO A 800 23.38 13.60 -14.12
N ILE A 801 23.93 14.81 -14.26
CA ILE A 801 24.92 15.15 -15.28
C ILE A 801 26.29 15.00 -14.62
N TYR A 802 27.15 14.18 -15.18
CA TYR A 802 28.49 13.95 -14.67
C TYR A 802 29.45 15.05 -15.17
N ILE A 803 30.36 15.46 -14.32
CA ILE A 803 31.29 16.57 -14.58
C ILE A 803 32.72 16.08 -14.39
N LYS A 804 33.57 16.33 -15.38
CA LYS A 804 34.99 15.99 -15.35
C LYS A 804 35.82 17.25 -15.58
N VAL A 805 36.46 17.76 -14.52
CA VAL A 805 37.38 18.90 -14.59
C VAL A 805 38.79 18.39 -14.70
N ALA A 806 39.53 18.82 -15.71
CA ALA A 806 40.91 18.38 -15.93
C ALA A 806 41.81 18.75 -14.73
N GLY A 807 42.61 17.79 -14.25
CA GLY A 807 43.51 17.96 -13.08
C GLY A 807 42.77 17.95 -11.72
N SER A 808 41.45 17.75 -11.68
CA SER A 808 40.69 17.53 -10.47
C SER A 808 40.37 16.05 -10.32
N ALA A 809 40.95 15.39 -9.31
CA ALA A 809 40.51 14.05 -8.89
C ALA A 809 39.40 14.19 -7.86
N PRO A 810 38.30 13.44 -7.97
CA PRO A 810 37.30 13.37 -6.92
C PRO A 810 37.94 12.80 -5.65
N ARG A 811 37.66 13.39 -4.48
CA ARG A 811 38.01 12.81 -3.19
C ARG A 811 36.76 12.28 -2.55
N HIS A 812 36.76 10.98 -2.26
CA HIS A 812 35.61 10.25 -1.74
C HIS A 812 35.93 9.50 -0.44
N ASP A 813 36.96 9.96 0.30
CA ASP A 813 37.53 9.25 1.47
C ASP A 813 36.42 8.93 2.51
N GLU A 814 35.53 9.89 2.81
CA GLU A 814 34.47 9.72 3.80
C GLU A 814 33.38 8.73 3.29
N ASP A 815 32.94 8.86 2.04
CA ASP A 815 31.92 7.99 1.47
C ASP A 815 32.43 6.58 1.25
N ALA A 816 33.69 6.43 0.82
CA ALA A 816 34.33 5.12 0.71
C ALA A 816 34.51 4.47 2.10
N ALA A 817 34.89 5.23 3.14
CA ALA A 817 34.99 4.72 4.51
C ALA A 817 33.61 4.27 5.06
N PHE A 818 32.56 5.02 4.74
CA PHE A 818 31.19 4.65 5.09
C PHE A 818 30.81 3.27 4.54
N PHE A 819 31.05 3.02 3.25
CA PHE A 819 30.72 1.73 2.66
C PHE A 819 31.68 0.60 3.08
N ILE A 820 32.94 0.89 3.39
CA ILE A 820 33.83 -0.11 3.99
C ILE A 820 33.30 -0.56 5.35
N ALA A 821 32.87 0.39 6.21
CA ALA A 821 32.27 0.07 7.50
C ALA A 821 31.01 -0.78 7.36
N TRP A 822 30.14 -0.44 6.37
CA TRP A 822 28.96 -1.21 6.03
C TRP A 822 29.31 -2.66 5.65
N ILE A 823 30.21 -2.84 4.70
CA ILE A 823 30.64 -4.17 4.23
C ILE A 823 31.32 -4.96 5.37
N ASP A 824 32.11 -4.32 6.22
CA ASP A 824 32.75 -4.99 7.37
C ASP A 824 31.71 -5.52 8.38
N ARG A 825 30.62 -4.77 8.62
CA ARG A 825 29.52 -5.23 9.46
C ARG A 825 28.75 -6.37 8.80
N LEU A 826 28.42 -6.22 7.52
CA LEU A 826 27.77 -7.27 6.74
C LEU A 826 28.60 -8.56 6.75
N ALA A 827 29.91 -8.47 6.53
CA ALA A 827 30.82 -9.61 6.59
C ALA A 827 30.86 -10.25 7.99
N SER A 828 30.73 -9.46 9.04
CA SER A 828 30.66 -9.96 10.42
C SER A 828 29.37 -10.75 10.67
N ALA A 829 28.23 -10.23 10.21
CA ALA A 829 26.93 -10.91 10.30
C ALA A 829 26.94 -12.22 9.48
N VAL A 830 27.45 -12.21 8.26
CA VAL A 830 27.61 -13.39 7.39
C VAL A 830 28.50 -14.45 8.05
N LYS A 831 29.59 -14.06 8.73
CA LYS A 831 30.47 -14.99 9.47
C LYS A 831 29.75 -15.63 10.64
N ALA A 832 28.93 -14.87 11.36
CA ALA A 832 28.20 -15.34 12.54
C ALA A 832 27.03 -16.27 12.16
N ASN A 833 26.45 -16.12 10.97
CA ASN A 833 25.34 -16.95 10.51
C ASN A 833 25.75 -18.42 10.37
N THR A 834 24.89 -19.34 10.83
CA THR A 834 25.09 -20.79 10.82
C THR A 834 24.29 -21.53 9.77
N ASP A 835 23.30 -20.87 9.16
CA ASP A 835 22.32 -21.48 8.26
C ASP A 835 22.84 -21.52 6.81
N TRP A 836 23.91 -22.29 6.60
CA TRP A 836 24.51 -22.49 5.29
C TRP A 836 24.31 -23.92 4.82
N ASN A 837 23.92 -24.12 3.55
CA ASN A 837 23.83 -25.47 2.98
C ASN A 837 25.23 -26.09 2.79
N SER A 838 26.25 -25.26 2.58
CA SER A 838 27.63 -25.72 2.47
C SER A 838 28.67 -24.66 2.87
N PRO A 839 29.88 -25.07 3.28
CA PRO A 839 31.01 -24.15 3.48
C PRO A 839 31.39 -23.35 2.22
N ALA A 840 31.14 -23.92 1.03
CA ALA A 840 31.45 -23.28 -0.24
C ALA A 840 30.58 -22.05 -0.50
N GLU A 841 29.28 -22.12 -0.16
CA GLU A 841 28.36 -20.98 -0.24
C GLU A 841 28.83 -19.84 0.65
N LYS A 842 29.12 -20.10 1.91
CA LYS A 842 29.64 -19.11 2.87
C LYS A 842 30.94 -18.46 2.37
N SER A 843 31.86 -19.29 1.86
CA SER A 843 33.13 -18.80 1.32
C SER A 843 32.91 -17.90 0.10
N SER A 844 32.02 -18.27 -0.80
CA SER A 844 31.67 -17.49 -1.99
C SER A 844 31.16 -16.09 -1.62
N VAL A 845 30.22 -15.99 -0.70
CA VAL A 845 29.67 -14.72 -0.23
C VAL A 845 30.75 -13.86 0.44
N LEU A 846 31.58 -14.44 1.33
CA LEU A 846 32.64 -13.69 1.97
C LEU A 846 33.70 -13.17 0.97
N GLN A 847 34.01 -13.92 -0.07
CA GLN A 847 34.91 -13.48 -1.15
C GLN A 847 34.30 -12.33 -1.97
N LEU A 848 33.00 -12.37 -2.19
CA LEU A 848 32.26 -11.29 -2.86
C LEU A 848 32.37 -9.98 -2.04
N LEU A 849 32.08 -10.03 -0.74
CA LEU A 849 32.19 -8.88 0.17
C LEU A 849 33.61 -8.31 0.19
N GLU A 850 34.64 -9.18 0.24
CA GLU A 850 36.03 -8.73 0.20
C GLU A 850 36.39 -8.02 -1.11
N ARG A 851 35.94 -8.54 -2.25
CA ARG A 851 36.17 -7.88 -3.55
C ARG A 851 35.56 -6.49 -3.60
N ALA A 852 34.32 -6.34 -3.14
CA ALA A 852 33.65 -5.04 -3.06
C ALA A 852 34.38 -4.06 -2.11
N ARG A 853 34.81 -4.54 -0.95
CA ARG A 853 35.60 -3.76 0.01
C ARG A 853 36.92 -3.24 -0.60
N GLU A 854 37.61 -4.05 -1.39
CA GLU A 854 38.85 -3.62 -2.08
C GLU A 854 38.59 -2.53 -3.12
N VAL A 855 37.42 -2.53 -3.79
CA VAL A 855 37.04 -1.44 -4.70
C VAL A 855 36.95 -0.11 -3.92
N TYR A 856 36.25 -0.07 -2.78
CA TYR A 856 36.17 1.15 -1.96
C TYR A 856 37.52 1.57 -1.36
N ARG A 857 38.37 0.62 -0.94
CA ARG A 857 39.75 0.93 -0.50
C ARG A 857 40.60 1.56 -1.61
N GLY A 858 40.35 1.14 -2.85
CA GLY A 858 40.99 1.73 -4.02
C GLY A 858 40.61 3.20 -4.25
N LEU A 859 39.41 3.62 -3.81
CA LEU A 859 38.92 4.98 -3.96
C LEU A 859 39.47 5.94 -2.88
N GLN A 860 40.00 5.43 -1.79
CA GLN A 860 40.65 6.22 -0.72
C GLN A 860 42.12 6.55 -1.03
N ARG A 861 42.73 6.00 -2.06
CA ARG A 861 44.11 6.22 -2.52
C ARG A 861 44.15 7.24 -3.65
#